data_edc8d7a66d94d181bd647cf0d0877d0d
#
_entry.id   edc8d7a66d94d181bd647cf0d0877d0d
#
_cell.length_a   1.000
_cell.length_b   1.000
_cell.length_c   1.000
_cell.angle_alpha   90.00
_cell.angle_beta   90.00
_cell.angle_gamma   90.00
#
_symmetry.space_group_name_H-M   'P 1'
#
loop_
_entity.id
_entity.type
_entity.pdbx_description
1 polymer ?
#
loop_
_entity_poly.entity_id
_entity_poly.type
_entity_poly.pdbx_seq_one_letter_code
_entity_poly.pdbx_strand_id
1 'polypeptide(L)'
;MTIKIKTLFTSIIAIACFSNNNSFSSEIPTIPDDLFVVPEKRDFQLNKSISPCNNFFDYVCTNEIKDFKLPESKNRYVFSFNDASERIKKQRFDYINSLLNDSNLSSQNAMIKNYYSSCMNEKSRKSEELLLIDEYKKEILNLSKEKLLEKFALESLTGNSNLISINEFNNRNNPKIKDILFYYNLRFGSKDYYFDDNLMKDYQDNMKQFFNLISMPELKNNTSFIINYEKSIAKVYPSKAEFRTIFTSDNSIKKEKLLSEYPNLYFKTMLSKIPKNINLNLVTNDVVKQINLSFQKASLKELQALAIWNRFSMQDIKYSYPDLYKKDKDFHNKYFGSSKIEESLELQCTVDTGLILERNLDIEVLNKYYKNFPEQRVKSIVHQIQKTTLENVEKNTWLSKEAKLKAELKIKKIRFQLVKPDNIEDWDLIDITELKPDTFIKNKRKIANNEFNKMLKEIELPVNDLKWQMSPLTVNAYYNPTANQFVMPLGILQAPFFDETKSDIINFGSVGMVVAHEIGHSIDDQGSKYDELGKLNPWMNKEDLKIFNKKTFKIINLFTKDGVDGKLTLGENIADFVGVKNAFQSAFPNKKSENIEEQKEFFIQFAKVWCGVLQPKVREYFIKNDPHSPIDLRVNNQMKLTEKFEETFSCKKGDPMTLPNEERITLW
;
A
#
# COMPACT_ATOMS: atom_id res chain seq x y z
N MET A 1 -16.96 -1.27 1.17
CA MET A 1 -16.32 -2.43 1.84
C MET A 1 -14.87 -2.46 1.38
N THR A 2 -14.01 -1.82 2.12
CA THR A 2 -12.57 -1.88 1.83
C THR A 2 -12.08 -3.21 2.38
N ILE A 3 -11.91 -4.20 1.51
CA ILE A 3 -11.12 -5.37 1.87
C ILE A 3 -9.73 -4.84 2.14
N LYS A 4 -9.41 -4.65 3.40
CA LYS A 4 -8.05 -4.30 3.80
C LYS A 4 -7.20 -5.52 3.60
N ILE A 5 -6.61 -5.53 2.45
CA ILE A 5 -5.53 -6.42 2.07
C ILE A 5 -4.43 -6.35 3.12
N LYS A 6 -3.88 -7.48 3.41
CA LYS A 6 -2.70 -7.77 4.22
C LYS A 6 -1.49 -6.90 3.84
N THR A 7 -1.51 -5.62 4.13
CA THR A 7 -0.34 -4.76 3.91
C THR A 7 -0.19 -3.77 5.04
N LEU A 8 0.52 -4.21 6.06
CA LEU A 8 0.91 -3.37 7.19
C LEU A 8 2.11 -2.47 6.87
N PHE A 9 2.72 -2.59 5.68
CA PHE A 9 3.94 -1.86 5.31
C PHE A 9 3.94 -1.20 3.93
N THR A 10 2.87 -1.29 3.17
CA THR A 10 2.81 -0.57 1.89
C THR A 10 1.52 0.22 1.80
N SER A 11 1.61 1.51 2.07
CA SER A 11 0.51 2.48 1.87
C SER A 11 0.38 2.77 0.38
N ILE A 12 -0.11 1.81 -0.41
CA ILE A 12 -0.58 2.13 -1.76
C ILE A 12 -2.09 2.28 -1.68
N ILE A 13 -2.54 3.51 -1.61
CA ILE A 13 -3.95 3.86 -1.77
C ILE A 13 -4.29 3.72 -3.25
N ALA A 14 -4.88 2.59 -3.63
CA ALA A 14 -5.60 2.51 -4.89
C ALA A 14 -6.90 3.32 -4.74
N ILE A 15 -6.87 4.58 -5.14
CA ILE A 15 -8.09 5.38 -5.32
C ILE A 15 -8.62 5.03 -6.71
N ALA A 16 -9.66 4.21 -6.74
CA ALA A 16 -10.40 3.92 -7.96
C ALA A 16 -11.22 5.15 -8.38
N CYS A 17 -11.12 5.53 -9.63
CA CYS A 17 -11.86 6.63 -10.24
C CYS A 17 -12.91 6.06 -11.21
N PHE A 18 -14.06 6.69 -11.35
CA PHE A 18 -15.24 6.20 -12.02
C PHE A 18 -15.96 7.23 -12.92
N SER A 19 -16.64 6.85 -13.96
CA SER A 19 -17.40 7.75 -14.82
C SER A 19 -18.74 7.20 -15.37
N ASN A 20 -19.55 8.07 -15.90
CA ASN A 20 -20.95 7.88 -16.27
C ASN A 20 -21.23 7.64 -17.77
N ASN A 21 -22.19 6.84 -17.98
CA ASN A 21 -23.53 6.79 -18.63
C ASN A 21 -23.60 6.78 -20.17
N ASN A 22 -24.20 5.73 -20.76
CA ASN A 22 -25.58 5.69 -21.24
C ASN A 22 -25.89 4.44 -22.06
N SER A 23 -27.12 3.95 -21.85
CA SER A 23 -28.04 3.13 -22.68
C SER A 23 -27.51 1.94 -23.51
N PHE A 24 -28.10 0.80 -23.21
CA PHE A 24 -27.88 -0.52 -23.79
C PHE A 24 -28.31 -0.67 -25.23
N SER A 25 -27.42 -1.19 -26.05
CA SER A 25 -27.72 -2.16 -27.12
C SER A 25 -26.89 -3.43 -26.89
N SER A 26 -27.41 -4.58 -27.24
CA SER A 26 -26.85 -5.91 -27.05
C SER A 26 -25.70 -6.25 -28.03
N GLU A 27 -25.00 -5.28 -28.52
CA GLU A 27 -23.77 -5.46 -29.28
C GLU A 27 -22.59 -5.40 -28.32
N ILE A 28 -21.70 -6.40 -28.38
CA ILE A 28 -20.42 -6.39 -27.66
C ILE A 28 -19.72 -5.09 -28.06
N PRO A 29 -19.44 -4.16 -27.13
CA PRO A 29 -18.76 -2.93 -27.48
C PRO A 29 -17.40 -3.28 -28.07
N THR A 30 -17.17 -2.89 -29.32
CA THR A 30 -15.79 -2.81 -29.83
C THR A 30 -15.08 -1.73 -29.02
N ILE A 31 -14.10 -2.16 -28.24
CA ILE A 31 -13.31 -1.30 -27.37
C ILE A 31 -12.62 -0.26 -28.25
N PRO A 32 -12.71 1.05 -27.92
CA PRO A 32 -11.90 2.03 -28.58
C PRO A 32 -10.43 1.69 -28.39
N ASP A 33 -9.64 1.64 -29.47
CA ASP A 33 -8.21 1.33 -29.44
C ASP A 33 -7.40 2.32 -28.57
N ASP A 34 -7.97 3.47 -28.20
CA ASP A 34 -7.37 4.51 -27.37
C ASP A 34 -7.55 4.31 -25.85
N LEU A 35 -8.32 3.29 -25.42
CA LEU A 35 -8.58 3.04 -23.99
C LEU A 35 -7.30 2.68 -23.19
N PHE A 36 -6.27 2.17 -23.86
CA PHE A 36 -5.00 1.71 -23.27
C PHE A 36 -3.78 2.27 -24.02
N VAL A 37 -3.76 3.55 -24.33
CA VAL A 37 -2.57 4.16 -24.94
C VAL A 37 -1.47 4.28 -23.89
N VAL A 38 -0.70 3.21 -23.75
CA VAL A 38 0.51 3.20 -22.92
C VAL A 38 1.71 3.03 -23.83
N PRO A 39 2.69 3.95 -23.81
CA PRO A 39 3.93 3.75 -24.55
C PRO A 39 4.64 2.48 -24.05
N GLU A 40 5.03 1.58 -24.94
CA GLU A 40 5.83 0.40 -24.55
C GLU A 40 7.14 0.84 -23.90
N LYS A 41 7.78 1.84 -24.47
CA LYS A 41 9.03 2.45 -23.96
C LYS A 41 8.95 3.96 -24.13
N ARG A 42 9.26 4.70 -23.05
CA ARG A 42 9.38 6.16 -23.10
C ARG A 42 10.80 6.55 -23.47
N ASP A 43 10.93 7.51 -24.38
CA ASP A 43 12.21 8.14 -24.71
C ASP A 43 12.33 9.49 -24.00
N PHE A 44 12.90 9.46 -22.79
CA PHE A 44 13.07 10.64 -21.96
C PHE A 44 14.15 11.58 -22.56
N GLN A 45 13.72 12.72 -23.07
CA GLN A 45 14.59 13.77 -23.54
C GLN A 45 15.03 14.68 -22.38
N LEU A 46 16.34 14.76 -22.13
CA LEU A 46 16.89 15.58 -21.05
C LEU A 46 16.68 17.08 -21.31
N ASN A 47 16.32 17.82 -20.28
CA ASN A 47 16.22 19.28 -20.36
C ASN A 47 17.61 19.93 -20.17
N LYS A 48 18.34 20.10 -21.26
CA LYS A 48 19.69 20.68 -21.25
C LYS A 48 19.75 22.17 -20.86
N SER A 49 18.61 22.86 -20.72
CA SER A 49 18.55 24.21 -20.19
C SER A 49 18.70 24.31 -18.67
N ILE A 50 18.53 23.19 -17.98
CA ILE A 50 18.67 23.06 -16.53
C ILE A 50 20.00 22.35 -16.24
N SER A 51 20.81 22.92 -15.34
CA SER A 51 22.01 22.22 -14.88
C SER A 51 21.64 21.06 -13.99
N PRO A 52 22.21 19.85 -14.18
CA PRO A 52 22.02 18.72 -13.27
C PRO A 52 22.47 19.05 -11.83
N CYS A 53 23.39 20.03 -11.66
CA CYS A 53 23.84 20.50 -10.35
C CYS A 53 22.90 21.51 -9.68
N ASN A 54 21.89 22.03 -10.40
CA ASN A 54 20.87 22.91 -9.86
C ASN A 54 19.63 22.13 -9.41
N ASN A 55 19.10 21.26 -10.30
CA ASN A 55 17.94 20.41 -10.01
C ASN A 55 17.97 19.19 -10.93
N PHE A 56 18.32 18.05 -10.37
CA PHE A 56 18.51 16.85 -11.16
C PHE A 56 17.19 16.21 -11.62
N PHE A 57 16.15 16.28 -10.76
CA PHE A 57 14.80 15.84 -11.15
C PHE A 57 14.30 16.61 -12.36
N ASP A 58 14.40 17.95 -12.35
CA ASP A 58 13.95 18.76 -13.45
C ASP A 58 14.81 18.58 -14.71
N TYR A 59 16.13 18.39 -14.55
CA TYR A 59 17.04 18.09 -15.68
C TYR A 59 16.59 16.83 -16.45
N VAL A 60 16.13 15.78 -15.72
CA VAL A 60 15.75 14.50 -16.34
C VAL A 60 14.28 14.48 -16.75
N CYS A 61 13.37 15.03 -15.95
CA CYS A 61 11.94 14.75 -16.03
C CYS A 61 11.11 15.83 -16.74
N THR A 62 11.59 17.10 -16.77
CA THR A 62 10.75 18.27 -17.16
C THR A 62 10.17 18.14 -18.56
N ASN A 63 10.97 17.69 -19.55
CA ASN A 63 10.48 17.61 -20.92
C ASN A 63 9.36 16.59 -21.07
N GLU A 64 9.51 15.40 -20.47
CA GLU A 64 8.47 14.37 -20.47
C GLU A 64 7.20 14.82 -19.71
N ILE A 65 7.39 15.49 -18.56
CA ILE A 65 6.28 16.02 -17.76
C ILE A 65 5.52 17.12 -18.51
N LYS A 66 6.22 18.01 -19.21
CA LYS A 66 5.62 19.13 -19.94
C LYS A 66 4.71 18.67 -21.07
N ASP A 67 5.10 17.61 -21.77
CA ASP A 67 4.36 17.09 -22.91
C ASP A 67 3.28 16.09 -22.51
N PHE A 68 3.33 15.60 -21.27
CA PHE A 68 2.38 14.62 -20.75
C PHE A 68 1.07 15.28 -20.28
N LYS A 69 -0.05 14.84 -20.87
CA LYS A 69 -1.38 15.21 -20.40
C LYS A 69 -1.87 14.17 -19.40
N LEU A 70 -1.95 14.56 -18.14
CA LEU A 70 -2.51 13.69 -17.10
C LEU A 70 -3.97 13.34 -17.46
N PRO A 71 -4.32 12.05 -17.62
CA PRO A 71 -5.69 11.63 -17.88
C PRO A 71 -6.64 12.17 -16.82
N GLU A 72 -7.83 12.64 -17.21
CA GLU A 72 -8.80 13.26 -16.30
C GLU A 72 -9.29 12.30 -15.19
N SER A 73 -9.23 10.99 -15.46
CA SER A 73 -9.51 9.94 -14.47
C SER A 73 -8.35 9.70 -13.48
N LYS A 74 -7.22 10.38 -13.64
CA LYS A 74 -6.04 10.23 -12.80
C LYS A 74 -5.73 11.53 -12.06
N ASN A 75 -5.23 11.41 -10.85
CA ASN A 75 -4.78 12.55 -10.05
C ASN A 75 -3.24 12.56 -9.87
N ARG A 76 -2.60 11.52 -10.32
CA ARG A 76 -1.13 11.36 -10.40
C ARG A 76 -0.76 10.35 -11.48
N TYR A 77 0.45 10.47 -11.97
CA TYR A 77 1.03 9.49 -12.89
C TYR A 77 2.54 9.49 -12.74
N VAL A 78 3.09 8.46 -12.11
CA VAL A 78 4.54 8.19 -12.08
C VAL A 78 4.82 7.22 -13.19
N PHE A 79 5.55 7.65 -14.21
CA PHE A 79 5.62 6.95 -15.49
C PHE A 79 6.01 5.47 -15.36
N SER A 80 7.03 5.17 -14.58
CA SER A 80 7.50 3.79 -14.38
C SER A 80 6.42 2.86 -13.81
N PHE A 81 5.79 3.28 -12.72
CA PHE A 81 4.77 2.48 -12.03
C PHE A 81 3.47 2.42 -12.81
N ASN A 82 3.03 3.55 -13.35
CA ASN A 82 1.74 3.62 -14.03
C ASN A 82 1.78 2.94 -15.41
N ASP A 83 2.84 3.11 -16.20
CA ASP A 83 2.96 2.44 -17.49
C ASP A 83 2.96 0.91 -17.31
N ALA A 84 3.69 0.38 -16.32
CA ALA A 84 3.66 -1.05 -15.99
C ALA A 84 2.27 -1.49 -15.53
N SER A 85 1.62 -0.70 -14.66
CA SER A 85 0.26 -1.02 -14.15
C SER A 85 -0.79 -0.99 -15.27
N GLU A 86 -0.71 -0.04 -16.20
CA GLU A 86 -1.64 0.03 -17.34
C GLU A 86 -1.45 -1.15 -18.31
N ARG A 87 -0.20 -1.60 -18.55
CA ARG A 87 0.04 -2.83 -19.33
C ARG A 87 -0.59 -4.05 -18.67
N ILE A 88 -0.40 -4.22 -17.37
CA ILE A 88 -1.00 -5.33 -16.62
C ILE A 88 -2.53 -5.24 -16.63
N LYS A 89 -3.08 -4.02 -16.43
CA LYS A 89 -4.52 -3.79 -16.49
C LYS A 89 -5.09 -4.21 -17.86
N LYS A 90 -4.40 -3.84 -18.94
CA LYS A 90 -4.78 -4.27 -20.29
C LYS A 90 -4.73 -5.80 -20.45
N GLN A 91 -3.67 -6.46 -19.98
CA GLN A 91 -3.54 -7.92 -20.06
C GLN A 91 -4.63 -8.62 -19.25
N ARG A 92 -4.97 -8.13 -18.04
CA ARG A 92 -6.09 -8.63 -17.23
C ARG A 92 -7.42 -8.47 -17.97
N PHE A 93 -7.64 -7.28 -18.55
CA PHE A 93 -8.83 -6.99 -19.34
C PHE A 93 -8.95 -7.92 -20.55
N ASP A 94 -7.89 -8.06 -21.36
CA ASP A 94 -7.87 -8.94 -22.53
C ASP A 94 -8.09 -10.41 -22.13
N TYR A 95 -7.56 -10.84 -20.98
CA TYR A 95 -7.79 -12.17 -20.46
C TYR A 95 -9.24 -12.39 -20.05
N ILE A 96 -9.81 -11.50 -19.25
CA ILE A 96 -11.21 -11.56 -18.81
C ILE A 96 -12.15 -11.59 -20.01
N ASN A 97 -11.94 -10.73 -21.00
CA ASN A 97 -12.76 -10.70 -22.22
C ASN A 97 -12.69 -12.02 -23.01
N SER A 98 -11.54 -12.69 -23.03
CA SER A 98 -11.43 -14.00 -23.68
C SER A 98 -12.31 -15.07 -23.01
N LEU A 99 -12.66 -14.89 -21.73
CA LEU A 99 -13.52 -15.82 -20.98
C LEU A 99 -15.02 -15.58 -21.24
N LEU A 100 -15.42 -14.37 -21.64
CA LEU A 100 -16.85 -14.01 -21.72
C LEU A 100 -17.61 -14.88 -22.70
N ASN A 101 -17.00 -15.25 -23.82
CA ASN A 101 -17.60 -16.04 -24.87
C ASN A 101 -17.22 -17.53 -24.83
N ASP A 102 -16.38 -17.94 -23.88
CA ASP A 102 -15.98 -19.33 -23.71
C ASP A 102 -17.04 -20.10 -22.90
N SER A 103 -17.49 -21.20 -23.44
CA SER A 103 -18.46 -22.12 -22.80
C SER A 103 -17.81 -23.30 -22.06
N ASN A 104 -16.51 -23.50 -22.23
CA ASN A 104 -15.78 -24.63 -21.63
C ASN A 104 -14.70 -24.13 -20.66
N LEU A 105 -15.12 -23.48 -19.58
CA LEU A 105 -14.25 -22.86 -18.60
C LEU A 105 -13.88 -23.82 -17.46
N SER A 106 -12.63 -23.73 -16.99
CA SER A 106 -12.26 -24.28 -15.68
C SER A 106 -13.07 -23.60 -14.55
N SER A 107 -13.17 -24.25 -13.40
CA SER A 107 -13.85 -23.66 -12.22
C SER A 107 -13.28 -22.27 -11.85
N GLN A 108 -11.96 -22.11 -11.93
CA GLN A 108 -11.28 -20.83 -11.67
C GLN A 108 -11.68 -19.75 -12.70
N ASN A 109 -11.69 -20.09 -13.98
CA ASN A 109 -12.09 -19.15 -15.04
C ASN A 109 -13.58 -18.81 -14.98
N ALA A 110 -14.43 -19.78 -14.63
CA ALA A 110 -15.85 -19.52 -14.39
C ALA A 110 -16.07 -18.57 -13.20
N MET A 111 -15.29 -18.71 -12.13
CA MET A 111 -15.30 -17.80 -10.99
C MET A 111 -14.93 -16.36 -11.41
N ILE A 112 -13.85 -16.19 -12.16
CA ILE A 112 -13.41 -14.89 -12.68
C ILE A 112 -14.49 -14.27 -13.57
N LYS A 113 -15.02 -15.02 -14.56
CA LYS A 113 -16.09 -14.58 -15.44
C LYS A 113 -17.33 -14.14 -14.67
N ASN A 114 -17.80 -14.96 -13.73
CA ASN A 114 -19.02 -14.67 -12.96
C ASN A 114 -18.85 -13.43 -12.07
N TYR A 115 -17.68 -13.26 -11.46
CA TYR A 115 -17.39 -12.07 -10.65
C TYR A 115 -17.40 -10.81 -11.51
N TYR A 116 -16.66 -10.80 -12.64
CA TYR A 116 -16.64 -9.68 -13.58
C TYR A 116 -18.06 -9.36 -14.11
N SER A 117 -18.80 -10.38 -14.56
CA SER A 117 -20.16 -10.21 -15.06
C SER A 117 -21.10 -9.62 -14.00
N SER A 118 -20.94 -10.02 -12.74
CA SER A 118 -21.74 -9.43 -11.64
C SER A 118 -21.41 -7.96 -11.39
N CYS A 119 -20.16 -7.55 -11.61
CA CYS A 119 -19.74 -6.17 -11.56
C CYS A 119 -20.36 -5.33 -12.69
N MET A 120 -20.41 -5.89 -13.90
CA MET A 120 -20.96 -5.24 -15.09
C MET A 120 -22.49 -5.09 -15.04
N ASN A 121 -23.18 -5.85 -14.19
CA ASN A 121 -24.65 -5.85 -14.12
C ASN A 121 -25.20 -4.74 -13.21
N GLU A 122 -25.20 -3.50 -13.71
CA GLU A 122 -25.65 -2.31 -12.96
C GLU A 122 -27.09 -2.44 -12.42
N LYS A 123 -28.00 -3.05 -13.19
CA LYS A 123 -29.40 -3.23 -12.78
C LYS A 123 -29.50 -4.15 -11.55
N SER A 124 -28.80 -5.27 -11.56
CA SER A 124 -28.75 -6.18 -10.40
C SER A 124 -28.06 -5.53 -9.22
N ARG A 125 -26.98 -4.77 -9.44
CA ARG A 125 -26.27 -4.03 -8.39
C ARG A 125 -27.19 -3.03 -7.70
N LYS A 126 -27.94 -2.21 -8.45
CA LYS A 126 -28.93 -1.27 -7.87
C LYS A 126 -29.95 -1.98 -7.00
N SER A 127 -30.49 -3.09 -7.49
CA SER A 127 -31.49 -3.88 -6.74
C SER A 127 -30.90 -4.47 -5.47
N GLU A 128 -29.68 -4.98 -5.56
CA GLU A 128 -28.94 -5.58 -4.42
C GLU A 128 -28.58 -4.51 -3.38
N GLU A 129 -28.14 -3.32 -3.78
CA GLU A 129 -27.85 -2.19 -2.90
C GLU A 129 -29.08 -1.77 -2.09
N LEU A 130 -30.22 -1.56 -2.76
CA LEU A 130 -31.48 -1.17 -2.10
C LEU A 130 -31.95 -2.22 -1.10
N LEU A 131 -31.91 -3.51 -1.49
CA LEU A 131 -32.28 -4.63 -0.61
C LEU A 131 -31.42 -4.67 0.65
N LEU A 132 -30.11 -4.55 0.49
CA LEU A 132 -29.14 -4.61 1.58
C LEU A 132 -29.28 -3.44 2.55
N ILE A 133 -29.55 -2.25 2.04
CA ILE A 133 -29.81 -1.07 2.88
C ILE A 133 -31.06 -1.30 3.70
N ASP A 134 -32.13 -1.79 3.07
CA ASP A 134 -33.41 -1.98 3.74
C ASP A 134 -33.37 -3.11 4.80
N GLU A 135 -32.72 -4.23 4.46
CA GLU A 135 -32.49 -5.33 5.42
C GLU A 135 -31.68 -4.86 6.61
N TYR A 136 -30.57 -4.14 6.39
CA TYR A 136 -29.72 -3.68 7.47
C TYR A 136 -30.38 -2.64 8.36
N LYS A 137 -31.13 -1.70 7.78
CA LYS A 137 -31.93 -0.73 8.53
C LYS A 137 -32.92 -1.43 9.46
N LYS A 138 -33.70 -2.37 8.94
CA LYS A 138 -34.68 -3.13 9.72
C LYS A 138 -34.01 -3.89 10.87
N GLU A 139 -32.87 -4.52 10.59
CA GLU A 139 -32.11 -5.22 11.61
C GLU A 139 -31.66 -4.26 12.72
N ILE A 140 -30.97 -3.17 12.38
CA ILE A 140 -30.35 -2.23 13.35
C ILE A 140 -31.43 -1.55 14.22
N LEU A 141 -32.58 -1.17 13.65
CA LEU A 141 -33.63 -0.50 14.39
C LEU A 141 -34.30 -1.40 15.45
N ASN A 142 -34.26 -2.72 15.28
CA ASN A 142 -34.87 -3.69 16.19
C ASN A 142 -33.94 -4.17 17.31
N LEU A 143 -32.66 -3.75 17.32
CA LEU A 143 -31.69 -4.18 18.30
C LEU A 143 -31.73 -3.32 19.58
N SER A 144 -31.57 -3.96 20.75
CA SER A 144 -31.20 -3.25 21.98
C SER A 144 -29.78 -2.71 21.89
N LYS A 145 -29.40 -1.79 22.79
CA LYS A 145 -28.03 -1.26 22.85
C LYS A 145 -26.98 -2.36 22.96
N GLU A 146 -27.19 -3.34 23.86
CA GLU A 146 -26.27 -4.44 24.03
C GLU A 146 -26.13 -5.29 22.78
N LYS A 147 -27.25 -5.63 22.13
CA LYS A 147 -27.23 -6.42 20.89
C LYS A 147 -26.59 -5.69 19.73
N LEU A 148 -26.73 -4.38 19.68
CA LEU A 148 -26.06 -3.55 18.68
C LEU A 148 -24.53 -3.52 18.90
N LEU A 149 -24.08 -3.39 20.14
CA LEU A 149 -22.65 -3.45 20.47
C LEU A 149 -22.05 -4.84 20.19
N GLU A 150 -22.81 -5.91 20.49
CA GLU A 150 -22.43 -7.28 20.11
C GLU A 150 -22.30 -7.45 18.59
N LYS A 151 -23.23 -6.85 17.82
CA LYS A 151 -23.17 -6.83 16.36
C LYS A 151 -21.95 -6.09 15.84
N PHE A 152 -21.59 -4.96 16.41
CA PHE A 152 -20.34 -4.27 16.06
C PHE A 152 -19.11 -5.17 16.22
N ALA A 153 -19.06 -5.94 17.32
CA ALA A 153 -17.99 -6.88 17.54
C ALA A 153 -17.94 -7.99 16.47
N LEU A 154 -19.08 -8.52 16.04
CA LEU A 154 -19.14 -9.51 14.96
C LEU A 154 -18.79 -8.93 13.60
N GLU A 155 -19.24 -7.72 13.29
CA GLU A 155 -18.93 -7.05 12.02
C GLU A 155 -17.46 -6.67 11.91
N SER A 156 -16.78 -6.42 13.04
CA SER A 156 -15.32 -6.20 13.08
C SER A 156 -14.53 -7.42 12.59
N LEU A 157 -15.01 -8.64 12.84
CA LEU A 157 -14.36 -9.88 12.38
C LEU A 157 -14.35 -10.00 10.86
N THR A 158 -15.42 -9.58 10.21
CA THR A 158 -15.58 -9.71 8.74
C THR A 158 -15.20 -8.43 7.97
N GLY A 159 -14.63 -7.43 8.66
CA GLY A 159 -14.29 -6.14 8.06
C GLY A 159 -15.52 -5.31 7.62
N ASN A 160 -16.72 -5.68 8.08
CA ASN A 160 -17.96 -4.99 7.75
C ASN A 160 -18.24 -3.75 8.62
N SER A 161 -17.41 -3.47 9.62
CA SER A 161 -17.45 -2.24 10.40
C SER A 161 -16.08 -1.56 10.42
N ASN A 162 -16.07 -0.22 10.44
CA ASN A 162 -14.85 0.58 10.58
C ASN A 162 -14.50 0.86 12.05
N LEU A 163 -14.83 -0.06 12.98
CA LEU A 163 -14.61 0.17 14.41
C LEU A 163 -13.27 -0.38 14.88
N ILE A 164 -13.10 -1.69 14.82
CA ILE A 164 -11.84 -2.35 15.17
C ILE A 164 -11.47 -3.29 14.04
N SER A 165 -10.25 -3.14 13.57
CA SER A 165 -9.68 -4.05 12.57
C SER A 165 -8.97 -5.20 13.28
N ILE A 166 -9.11 -6.39 12.70
CA ILE A 166 -8.51 -7.63 13.22
C ILE A 166 -7.66 -8.22 12.10
N ASN A 167 -6.39 -8.46 12.37
CA ASN A 167 -5.48 -9.11 11.43
C ASN A 167 -4.61 -10.14 12.14
N GLU A 168 -4.11 -11.11 11.38
CA GLU A 168 -3.01 -11.96 11.79
C GLU A 168 -1.68 -11.21 11.66
N PHE A 169 -0.73 -11.53 12.53
CA PHE A 169 0.61 -10.95 12.52
C PHE A 169 1.61 -11.99 13.05
N ASN A 170 2.79 -12.06 12.47
CA ASN A 170 3.83 -12.97 12.98
C ASN A 170 4.26 -12.55 14.38
N ASN A 171 4.32 -13.51 15.31
CA ASN A 171 4.75 -13.25 16.67
C ASN A 171 6.18 -12.73 16.70
N ARG A 172 6.41 -11.65 17.43
CA ARG A 172 7.70 -10.95 17.47
C ARG A 172 8.83 -11.76 18.10
N ASN A 173 8.48 -12.61 19.05
CA ASN A 173 9.46 -13.44 19.77
C ASN A 173 9.63 -14.83 19.14
N ASN A 174 8.65 -15.25 18.34
CA ASN A 174 8.70 -16.49 17.56
C ASN A 174 7.97 -16.29 16.22
N PRO A 175 8.67 -15.82 15.17
CA PRO A 175 8.03 -15.50 13.89
C PRO A 175 7.48 -16.73 13.14
N LYS A 176 7.64 -17.95 13.69
CA LYS A 176 7.03 -19.18 13.15
C LYS A 176 5.58 -19.40 13.58
N ILE A 177 5.07 -18.60 14.50
CA ILE A 177 3.66 -18.61 14.92
C ILE A 177 3.02 -17.26 14.64
N LYS A 178 1.69 -17.25 14.59
CA LYS A 178 0.91 -16.05 14.35
C LYS A 178 0.22 -15.60 15.64
N ASP A 179 0.02 -14.29 15.74
CA ASP A 179 -0.77 -13.60 16.76
C ASP A 179 -1.98 -12.94 16.10
N ILE A 180 -2.99 -12.58 16.90
CA ILE A 180 -4.06 -11.66 16.50
C ILE A 180 -3.70 -10.24 16.91
N LEU A 181 -3.91 -9.33 15.98
CA LEU A 181 -3.69 -7.90 16.15
C LEU A 181 -5.02 -7.15 16.08
N PHE A 182 -5.34 -6.41 17.16
CA PHE A 182 -6.46 -5.44 17.18
C PHE A 182 -5.92 -4.03 17.03
N TYR A 183 -6.55 -3.26 16.13
CA TYR A 183 -6.18 -1.86 15.89
C TYR A 183 -7.34 -1.06 15.28
N TYR A 184 -7.22 0.25 15.26
CA TYR A 184 -8.16 1.16 14.61
C TYR A 184 -7.47 1.92 13.51
N ASN A 185 -8.20 2.22 12.44
CA ASN A 185 -7.73 3.09 11.37
C ASN A 185 -8.63 4.31 11.23
N LEU A 186 -8.02 5.48 11.15
CA LEU A 186 -8.74 6.72 10.84
C LEU A 186 -9.31 6.66 9.42
N ARG A 187 -10.54 7.14 9.25
CA ARG A 187 -11.22 7.22 7.95
C ARG A 187 -10.45 8.05 6.93
N PHE A 188 -9.94 9.21 7.34
CA PHE A 188 -9.21 10.13 6.46
C PHE A 188 -7.69 9.96 6.49
N GLY A 189 -7.18 8.91 7.10
CA GLY A 189 -5.75 8.60 7.15
C GLY A 189 -4.99 9.38 8.22
N SER A 190 -4.87 10.71 8.15
CA SER A 190 -4.23 11.54 9.19
C SER A 190 -5.24 12.11 10.18
N LYS A 191 -4.81 12.23 11.45
CA LYS A 191 -5.61 12.86 12.51
C LYS A 191 -5.90 14.35 12.25
N ASP A 192 -5.05 15.03 11.53
CA ASP A 192 -5.14 16.47 11.30
C ASP A 192 -6.42 16.87 10.54
N TYR A 193 -6.91 16.00 9.65
CA TYR A 193 -8.15 16.24 8.91
C TYR A 193 -9.39 16.38 9.80
N TYR A 194 -9.39 15.77 11.00
CA TYR A 194 -10.52 15.85 11.93
C TYR A 194 -10.62 17.20 12.65
N PHE A 195 -9.59 18.06 12.54
CA PHE A 195 -9.54 19.40 13.10
C PHE A 195 -9.69 20.49 12.02
N ASP A 196 -9.93 20.13 10.77
CA ASP A 196 -10.36 21.04 9.72
C ASP A 196 -11.90 21.21 9.79
N ASP A 197 -12.36 22.36 10.26
CA ASP A 197 -13.78 22.60 10.49
C ASP A 197 -14.59 22.62 9.19
N ASN A 198 -14.01 23.04 8.05
CA ASN A 198 -14.68 23.02 6.76
C ASN A 198 -14.87 21.60 6.26
N LEU A 199 -13.82 20.79 6.36
CA LEU A 199 -13.89 19.36 6.01
C LEU A 199 -14.94 18.65 6.87
N MET A 200 -14.91 18.84 8.18
CA MET A 200 -15.83 18.16 9.09
C MET A 200 -17.28 18.63 8.92
N LYS A 201 -17.50 19.89 8.54
CA LYS A 201 -18.82 20.40 8.19
C LYS A 201 -19.35 19.74 6.91
N ASP A 202 -18.58 19.76 5.83
CA ASP A 202 -18.99 19.14 4.55
C ASP A 202 -19.21 17.62 4.73
N TYR A 203 -18.37 16.96 5.52
CA TYR A 203 -18.53 15.56 5.87
C TYR A 203 -19.85 15.29 6.64
N GLN A 204 -20.17 16.12 7.63
CA GLN A 204 -21.43 16.03 8.37
C GLN A 204 -22.65 16.28 7.45
N ASP A 205 -22.55 17.21 6.52
CA ASP A 205 -23.65 17.50 5.56
C ASP A 205 -23.85 16.35 4.57
N ASN A 206 -22.82 15.64 4.17
CA ASN A 206 -22.94 14.38 3.42
C ASN A 206 -23.66 13.30 4.25
N MET A 207 -23.33 13.13 5.53
CA MET A 207 -24.05 12.20 6.43
C MET A 207 -25.52 12.54 6.56
N LYS A 208 -25.86 13.83 6.76
CA LYS A 208 -27.26 14.28 6.88
C LYS A 208 -28.06 13.98 5.60
N GLN A 209 -27.44 14.19 4.44
CA GLN A 209 -28.08 13.87 3.16
C GLN A 209 -28.29 12.35 3.01
N PHE A 210 -27.28 11.54 3.37
CA PHE A 210 -27.41 10.09 3.36
C PHE A 210 -28.60 9.61 4.19
N PHE A 211 -28.74 10.07 5.44
CA PHE A 211 -29.87 9.67 6.29
C PHE A 211 -31.23 10.12 5.73
N ASN A 212 -31.31 11.26 5.06
CA ASN A 212 -32.54 11.68 4.39
C ASN A 212 -32.89 10.73 3.22
N LEU A 213 -31.90 10.40 2.38
CA LEU A 213 -32.11 9.57 1.17
C LEU A 213 -32.51 8.13 1.50
N ILE A 214 -31.93 7.56 2.56
CA ILE A 214 -32.31 6.20 3.01
C ILE A 214 -33.58 6.18 3.87
N SER A 215 -34.34 7.30 3.91
CA SER A 215 -35.59 7.45 4.69
C SER A 215 -35.45 7.21 6.21
N MET A 216 -34.38 7.80 6.79
CA MET A 216 -34.11 7.79 8.24
C MET A 216 -33.81 9.21 8.78
N PRO A 217 -34.70 10.20 8.53
CA PRO A 217 -34.42 11.59 8.90
C PRO A 217 -34.26 11.78 10.41
N GLU A 218 -34.80 10.88 11.23
CA GLU A 218 -34.69 10.89 12.70
C GLU A 218 -33.25 10.67 13.18
N LEU A 219 -32.41 10.01 12.39
CA LEU A 219 -30.99 9.81 12.71
C LEU A 219 -30.10 10.96 12.29
N LYS A 220 -30.61 11.89 11.48
CA LYS A 220 -29.86 13.06 11.01
C LYS A 220 -29.28 13.90 12.15
N ASN A 221 -30.00 14.05 13.25
CA ASN A 221 -29.54 14.82 14.41
C ASN A 221 -28.39 14.12 15.16
N ASN A 222 -28.21 12.80 14.97
CA ASN A 222 -27.16 12.02 15.57
C ASN A 222 -25.81 12.07 14.83
N THR A 223 -25.76 12.76 13.68
CA THR A 223 -24.49 12.98 12.93
C THR A 223 -23.47 13.77 13.74
N SER A 224 -23.93 14.67 14.64
CA SER A 224 -23.04 15.40 15.55
C SER A 224 -22.31 14.47 16.52
N PHE A 225 -22.97 13.38 16.95
CA PHE A 225 -22.32 12.35 17.76
C PHE A 225 -21.19 11.68 16.95
N ILE A 226 -21.42 11.31 15.70
CA ILE A 226 -20.42 10.66 14.84
C ILE A 226 -19.19 11.57 14.68
N ILE A 227 -19.40 12.86 14.40
CA ILE A 227 -18.32 13.85 14.29
C ILE A 227 -17.52 13.94 15.58
N ASN A 228 -18.19 14.09 16.74
CA ASN A 228 -17.53 14.19 18.03
C ASN A 228 -16.81 12.90 18.42
N TYR A 229 -17.39 11.74 18.11
CA TYR A 229 -16.79 10.45 18.28
C TYR A 229 -15.47 10.32 17.46
N GLU A 230 -15.49 10.61 16.17
CA GLU A 230 -14.31 10.54 15.32
C GLU A 230 -13.25 11.58 15.74
N LYS A 231 -13.63 12.83 16.07
CA LYS A 231 -12.71 13.86 16.62
C LYS A 231 -12.07 13.39 17.95
N SER A 232 -12.84 12.73 18.81
CA SER A 232 -12.31 12.24 20.09
C SER A 232 -11.26 11.15 19.92
N ILE A 233 -11.46 10.30 18.94
CA ILE A 233 -10.48 9.27 18.54
C ILE A 233 -9.24 9.92 17.95
N ALA A 234 -9.41 10.84 16.99
CA ALA A 234 -8.30 11.52 16.33
C ALA A 234 -7.39 12.25 17.34
N LYS A 235 -7.96 12.78 18.43
CA LYS A 235 -7.22 13.46 19.50
C LYS A 235 -6.19 12.55 20.19
N VAL A 236 -6.52 11.29 20.40
CA VAL A 236 -5.65 10.29 21.06
C VAL A 236 -4.94 9.37 20.06
N TYR A 237 -5.17 9.56 18.76
CA TYR A 237 -4.53 8.76 17.73
C TYR A 237 -3.06 9.14 17.59
N PRO A 238 -2.14 8.16 17.51
CA PRO A 238 -0.72 8.46 17.33
C PRO A 238 -0.47 9.20 16.01
N SER A 239 0.58 10.00 15.96
CA SER A 239 1.07 10.56 14.69
C SER A 239 1.49 9.41 13.75
N LYS A 240 1.62 9.69 12.45
CA LYS A 240 2.07 8.69 11.48
C LYS A 240 3.47 8.16 11.79
N ALA A 241 4.37 9.03 12.24
CA ALA A 241 5.72 8.65 12.65
C ALA A 241 5.71 7.74 13.89
N GLU A 242 4.87 8.02 14.90
CA GLU A 242 4.68 7.15 16.06
C GLU A 242 4.01 5.82 15.67
N PHE A 243 2.98 5.86 14.82
CA PHE A 243 2.29 4.65 14.36
C PHE A 243 3.25 3.69 13.64
N ARG A 244 4.19 4.20 12.88
CA ARG A 244 5.24 3.41 12.23
C ARG A 244 6.08 2.58 13.22
N THR A 245 6.32 3.11 14.42
CA THR A 245 7.14 2.46 15.45
C THR A 245 6.35 1.58 16.43
N ILE A 246 5.03 1.71 16.49
CA ILE A 246 4.17 0.95 17.41
C ILE A 246 4.35 -0.57 17.22
N PHE A 247 4.49 -1.03 15.98
CA PHE A 247 4.61 -2.46 15.67
C PHE A 247 5.91 -3.09 16.19
N THR A 248 6.91 -2.31 16.56
CA THR A 248 8.15 -2.78 17.19
C THR A 248 8.13 -2.65 18.72
N SER A 249 7.01 -2.19 19.30
CA SER A 249 6.79 -2.13 20.75
C SER A 249 6.01 -3.35 21.23
N ASP A 250 6.09 -3.69 22.51
CA ASP A 250 5.25 -4.75 23.11
C ASP A 250 3.81 -4.24 23.25
N ASN A 251 2.91 -4.81 22.44
CA ASN A 251 1.48 -4.52 22.46
C ASN A 251 0.66 -5.73 22.93
N SER A 252 1.32 -6.72 23.52
CA SER A 252 0.63 -7.91 24.03
C SER A 252 -0.39 -7.55 25.11
N ILE A 253 -1.54 -8.19 25.08
CA ILE A 253 -2.60 -7.99 26.06
C ILE A 253 -3.19 -9.33 26.49
N LYS A 254 -3.34 -9.51 27.80
CA LYS A 254 -4.01 -10.69 28.35
C LYS A 254 -5.51 -10.61 28.05
N LYS A 255 -6.10 -11.76 27.76
CA LYS A 255 -7.54 -11.87 27.47
C LYS A 255 -8.40 -11.29 28.59
N GLU A 256 -8.07 -11.60 29.84
CA GLU A 256 -8.82 -11.13 31.04
C GLU A 256 -8.80 -9.60 31.10
N LYS A 257 -7.64 -8.99 30.83
CA LYS A 257 -7.48 -7.54 30.80
C LYS A 257 -8.29 -6.91 29.66
N LEU A 258 -8.24 -7.51 28.46
CA LEU A 258 -9.02 -7.06 27.31
C LEU A 258 -10.53 -7.05 27.61
N LEU A 259 -11.03 -8.10 28.28
CA LEU A 259 -12.45 -8.22 28.62
C LEU A 259 -12.89 -7.28 29.74
N SER A 260 -12.05 -7.04 30.74
CA SER A 260 -12.39 -6.19 31.89
C SER A 260 -12.26 -4.70 31.61
N GLU A 261 -11.25 -4.27 30.82
CA GLU A 261 -11.01 -2.86 30.53
C GLU A 261 -11.94 -2.30 29.45
N TYR A 262 -12.45 -3.15 28.53
CA TYR A 262 -13.26 -2.71 27.39
C TYR A 262 -14.63 -3.42 27.29
N PRO A 263 -15.48 -3.36 28.33
CA PRO A 263 -16.72 -4.12 28.38
C PRO A 263 -17.73 -3.74 27.27
N ASN A 264 -17.72 -2.48 26.80
CA ASN A 264 -18.65 -2.01 25.76
C ASN A 264 -18.24 -2.39 24.34
N LEU A 265 -17.08 -3.02 24.14
CA LEU A 265 -16.59 -3.47 22.82
C LEU A 265 -16.88 -4.95 22.56
N TYR A 266 -17.47 -5.65 23.51
CA TYR A 266 -17.88 -7.05 23.38
C TYR A 266 -16.78 -7.98 22.82
N PHE A 267 -15.53 -7.77 23.26
CA PHE A 267 -14.41 -8.65 22.89
C PHE A 267 -14.67 -10.12 23.17
N LYS A 268 -15.51 -10.44 24.18
CA LYS A 268 -15.94 -11.82 24.44
C LYS A 268 -16.58 -12.46 23.20
N THR A 269 -17.41 -11.72 22.48
CA THR A 269 -18.07 -12.18 21.25
C THR A 269 -17.05 -12.36 20.12
N MET A 270 -16.12 -11.40 19.93
CA MET A 270 -15.05 -11.55 18.94
C MET A 270 -14.18 -12.78 19.24
N LEU A 271 -13.71 -12.91 20.49
CA LEU A 271 -12.84 -13.99 20.93
C LEU A 271 -13.53 -15.37 20.91
N SER A 272 -14.86 -15.44 20.90
CA SER A 272 -15.58 -16.71 20.73
C SER A 272 -15.38 -17.34 19.35
N LYS A 273 -14.95 -16.56 18.36
CA LYS A 273 -14.69 -16.98 16.98
C LYS A 273 -13.21 -17.19 16.68
N ILE A 274 -12.32 -16.81 17.60
CA ILE A 274 -10.88 -16.92 17.47
C ILE A 274 -10.39 -18.12 18.29
N PRO A 275 -9.41 -18.90 17.82
CA PRO A 275 -8.83 -20.00 18.57
C PRO A 275 -8.30 -19.56 19.95
N LYS A 276 -8.44 -20.44 20.96
CA LYS A 276 -8.22 -20.06 22.38
C LYS A 276 -6.76 -19.77 22.74
N ASN A 277 -5.83 -20.40 22.05
CA ASN A 277 -4.39 -20.38 22.39
C ASN A 277 -3.59 -19.34 21.60
N ILE A 278 -4.26 -18.40 20.96
CA ILE A 278 -3.60 -17.36 20.16
C ILE A 278 -3.25 -16.16 21.06
N ASN A 279 -2.05 -15.64 20.90
CA ASN A 279 -1.64 -14.39 21.54
C ASN A 279 -2.40 -13.20 20.97
N LEU A 280 -2.74 -12.27 21.82
CA LEU A 280 -3.49 -11.06 21.45
C LEU A 280 -2.60 -9.84 21.59
N ASN A 281 -2.66 -8.96 20.61
CA ASN A 281 -1.98 -7.67 20.60
C ASN A 281 -2.98 -6.54 20.37
N LEU A 282 -2.85 -5.45 21.13
CA LEU A 282 -3.67 -4.25 21.02
C LEU A 282 -2.77 -3.05 20.68
N VAL A 283 -2.72 -2.68 19.42
CA VAL A 283 -1.75 -1.71 18.90
C VAL A 283 -2.09 -0.26 19.28
N THR A 284 -3.36 0.08 19.32
CA THR A 284 -3.84 1.45 19.60
C THR A 284 -4.66 1.48 20.87
N ASN A 285 -4.03 1.16 22.01
CA ASN A 285 -4.69 1.02 23.31
C ASN A 285 -5.52 2.26 23.69
N ASP A 286 -4.96 3.48 23.59
CA ASP A 286 -5.67 4.72 23.96
C ASP A 286 -6.87 4.99 23.05
N VAL A 287 -6.78 4.62 21.77
CA VAL A 287 -7.89 4.70 20.81
C VAL A 287 -9.01 3.75 21.22
N VAL A 288 -8.68 2.49 21.52
CA VAL A 288 -9.67 1.48 21.93
C VAL A 288 -10.34 1.86 23.24
N LYS A 289 -9.59 2.44 24.18
CA LYS A 289 -10.12 3.01 25.43
C LYS A 289 -11.09 4.15 25.12
N GLN A 290 -10.75 5.05 24.21
CA GLN A 290 -11.63 6.16 23.82
C GLN A 290 -12.92 5.67 23.15
N ILE A 291 -12.85 4.65 22.29
CA ILE A 291 -14.01 4.02 21.67
C ILE A 291 -14.93 3.42 22.75
N ASN A 292 -14.36 2.64 23.70
CA ASN A 292 -15.10 2.04 24.80
C ASN A 292 -15.84 3.09 25.66
N LEU A 293 -15.18 4.20 25.99
CA LEU A 293 -15.79 5.32 26.74
C LEU A 293 -16.90 6.01 25.96
N SER A 294 -16.72 6.18 24.65
CA SER A 294 -17.74 6.77 23.77
C SER A 294 -18.97 5.89 23.70
N PHE A 295 -18.82 4.57 23.57
CA PHE A 295 -19.92 3.62 23.49
C PHE A 295 -20.66 3.47 24.82
N GLN A 296 -19.97 3.58 25.95
CA GLN A 296 -20.60 3.61 27.27
C GLN A 296 -21.61 4.77 27.38
N LYS A 297 -21.22 5.97 26.92
CA LYS A 297 -22.03 7.19 27.05
C LYS A 297 -23.09 7.33 25.96
N ALA A 298 -22.90 6.71 24.81
CA ALA A 298 -23.78 6.86 23.65
C ALA A 298 -25.20 6.32 23.92
N SER A 299 -26.19 7.02 23.44
CA SER A 299 -27.58 6.53 23.36
C SER A 299 -27.72 5.46 22.27
N LEU A 300 -28.81 4.69 22.32
CA LEU A 300 -29.11 3.69 21.28
C LEU A 300 -29.20 4.33 19.89
N LYS A 301 -29.86 5.49 19.75
CA LYS A 301 -30.01 6.19 18.46
C LYS A 301 -28.67 6.67 17.89
N GLU A 302 -27.76 7.13 18.72
CA GLU A 302 -26.42 7.52 18.30
C GLU A 302 -25.62 6.32 17.78
N LEU A 303 -25.71 5.18 18.44
CA LEU A 303 -25.07 3.94 17.98
C LEU A 303 -25.73 3.37 16.72
N GLN A 304 -27.06 3.48 16.58
CA GLN A 304 -27.78 3.10 15.36
C GLN A 304 -27.32 3.96 14.16
N ALA A 305 -27.18 5.27 14.37
CA ALA A 305 -26.66 6.17 13.32
C ALA A 305 -25.22 5.79 12.95
N LEU A 306 -24.35 5.54 13.93
CA LEU A 306 -22.96 5.12 13.70
C LEU A 306 -22.90 3.79 12.94
N ALA A 307 -23.73 2.80 13.31
CA ALA A 307 -23.78 1.49 12.67
C ALA A 307 -24.13 1.63 11.18
N ILE A 308 -25.20 2.36 10.88
CA ILE A 308 -25.69 2.54 9.50
C ILE A 308 -24.68 3.32 8.67
N TRP A 309 -24.10 4.41 9.21
CA TRP A 309 -23.07 5.17 8.50
C TRP A 309 -21.80 4.37 8.21
N ASN A 310 -21.35 3.57 9.16
CA ASN A 310 -20.14 2.75 8.99
C ASN A 310 -20.34 1.52 8.10
N ARG A 311 -21.59 1.05 7.96
CA ARG A 311 -21.92 -0.17 7.21
C ARG A 311 -21.80 0.02 5.71
N PHE A 312 -22.16 1.19 5.20
CA PHE A 312 -22.21 1.46 3.77
C PHE A 312 -21.10 2.41 3.37
N SER A 313 -20.22 1.94 2.46
CA SER A 313 -19.37 2.86 1.71
C SER A 313 -20.18 3.54 0.61
N MET A 314 -19.72 4.67 0.11
CA MET A 314 -20.37 5.32 -1.02
C MET A 314 -20.36 4.45 -2.28
N GLN A 315 -19.40 3.53 -2.41
CA GLN A 315 -19.36 2.50 -3.47
C GLN A 315 -20.51 1.49 -3.36
N ASP A 316 -20.91 1.14 -2.14
CA ASP A 316 -21.99 0.18 -1.89
C ASP A 316 -23.39 0.78 -2.16
N ILE A 317 -23.49 2.07 -2.49
CA ILE A 317 -24.73 2.77 -2.75
C ILE A 317 -24.70 3.58 -4.06
N LYS A 318 -23.69 3.35 -4.88
CA LYS A 318 -23.41 4.11 -6.12
C LYS A 318 -24.59 4.12 -7.07
N TYR A 319 -25.21 2.98 -7.31
CA TYR A 319 -26.29 2.83 -8.30
C TYR A 319 -27.68 3.15 -7.72
N SER A 320 -27.84 2.99 -6.40
CA SER A 320 -29.09 3.35 -5.72
C SER A 320 -29.19 4.84 -5.43
N TYR A 321 -28.07 5.51 -5.12
CA TYR A 321 -28.03 6.94 -4.79
C TYR A 321 -26.89 7.68 -5.52
N PRO A 322 -26.97 7.80 -6.86
CA PRO A 322 -25.86 8.34 -7.68
C PRO A 322 -25.52 9.79 -7.35
N ASP A 323 -26.49 10.63 -6.98
CA ASP A 323 -26.25 12.03 -6.62
C ASP A 323 -25.44 12.16 -5.32
N LEU A 324 -25.70 11.28 -4.35
CA LEU A 324 -24.93 11.25 -3.12
C LEU A 324 -23.50 10.75 -3.38
N TYR A 325 -23.37 9.72 -4.20
CA TYR A 325 -22.07 9.23 -4.63
C TYR A 325 -21.23 10.31 -5.33
N LYS A 326 -21.85 11.07 -6.25
CA LYS A 326 -21.20 12.20 -6.91
C LYS A 326 -20.75 13.27 -5.91
N LYS A 327 -21.59 13.62 -4.95
CA LYS A 327 -21.27 14.58 -3.91
C LYS A 327 -20.10 14.12 -3.03
N ASP A 328 -20.03 12.85 -2.71
CA ASP A 328 -18.92 12.26 -1.98
C ASP A 328 -17.60 12.32 -2.78
N LYS A 329 -17.68 12.09 -4.09
CA LYS A 329 -16.53 12.29 -4.98
C LYS A 329 -16.05 13.74 -5.01
N ASP A 330 -16.97 14.69 -5.08
CA ASP A 330 -16.63 16.12 -5.03
C ASP A 330 -15.97 16.49 -3.70
N PHE A 331 -16.45 15.92 -2.58
CA PHE A 331 -15.82 16.04 -1.27
C PHE A 331 -14.40 15.48 -1.28
N HIS A 332 -14.19 14.27 -1.78
CA HIS A 332 -12.86 13.66 -1.84
C HIS A 332 -11.91 14.40 -2.79
N ASN A 333 -12.42 14.94 -3.89
CA ASN A 333 -11.63 15.79 -4.77
C ASN A 333 -11.20 17.09 -4.06
N LYS A 334 -12.13 17.76 -3.38
CA LYS A 334 -11.87 19.03 -2.70
C LYS A 334 -10.79 18.90 -1.61
N TYR A 335 -10.82 17.85 -0.82
CA TYR A 335 -9.96 17.73 0.36
C TYR A 335 -8.74 16.83 0.16
N PHE A 336 -8.80 15.84 -0.73
CA PHE A 336 -7.73 14.85 -0.92
C PHE A 336 -7.20 14.78 -2.36
N GLY A 337 -7.74 15.58 -3.27
CA GLY A 337 -7.29 15.62 -4.66
C GLY A 337 -7.69 14.39 -5.48
N SER A 338 -8.73 13.66 -5.07
CA SER A 338 -9.23 12.53 -5.86
C SER A 338 -9.77 12.99 -7.21
N SER A 339 -9.68 12.15 -8.26
CA SER A 339 -10.23 12.48 -9.57
C SER A 339 -11.76 12.59 -9.53
N LYS A 340 -12.33 13.54 -10.31
CA LYS A 340 -13.79 13.70 -10.49
C LYS A 340 -14.35 12.76 -11.54
N ILE A 341 -13.55 12.41 -12.53
CA ILE A 341 -13.94 11.56 -13.65
C ILE A 341 -13.58 10.11 -13.35
N GLU A 342 -14.39 9.22 -13.84
CA GLU A 342 -14.22 7.77 -13.66
C GLU A 342 -13.76 7.11 -14.97
N GLU A 343 -13.06 6.00 -14.86
CA GLU A 343 -12.79 5.11 -16.00
C GLU A 343 -14.12 4.45 -16.47
N SER A 344 -14.13 3.87 -17.65
CA SER A 344 -15.30 3.11 -18.14
C SER A 344 -15.68 1.98 -17.17
N LEU A 345 -16.92 1.50 -17.23
CA LEU A 345 -17.38 0.43 -16.35
C LEU A 345 -16.57 -0.85 -16.52
N GLU A 346 -16.18 -1.16 -17.74
CA GLU A 346 -15.35 -2.32 -18.09
C GLU A 346 -13.99 -2.26 -17.39
N LEU A 347 -13.35 -1.09 -17.40
CA LEU A 347 -12.07 -0.89 -16.71
C LEU A 347 -12.23 -0.95 -15.20
N GLN A 348 -13.30 -0.34 -14.68
CA GLN A 348 -13.63 -0.43 -13.26
C GLN A 348 -13.77 -1.87 -12.81
N CYS A 349 -14.56 -2.66 -13.54
CA CYS A 349 -14.81 -4.07 -13.23
C CYS A 349 -13.56 -4.93 -13.44
N THR A 350 -12.70 -4.58 -14.39
CA THR A 350 -11.37 -5.22 -14.54
C THR A 350 -10.50 -4.97 -13.32
N VAL A 351 -10.43 -3.72 -12.87
CA VAL A 351 -9.64 -3.35 -11.68
C VAL A 351 -10.23 -4.02 -10.43
N ASP A 352 -11.54 -3.99 -10.24
CA ASP A 352 -12.17 -4.62 -9.06
C ASP A 352 -11.99 -6.16 -9.07
N THR A 353 -12.12 -6.81 -10.23
CA THR A 353 -11.81 -8.24 -10.39
C THR A 353 -10.34 -8.53 -10.08
N GLY A 354 -9.43 -7.71 -10.61
CA GLY A 354 -8.00 -7.80 -10.33
C GLY A 354 -7.60 -7.49 -8.89
N LEU A 355 -8.44 -6.82 -8.10
CA LEU A 355 -8.23 -6.60 -6.67
C LEU A 355 -8.78 -7.72 -5.79
N ILE A 356 -9.92 -8.25 -6.17
CA ILE A 356 -10.66 -9.24 -5.36
C ILE A 356 -10.18 -10.67 -5.64
N LEU A 357 -10.00 -11.01 -6.91
CA LEU A 357 -9.52 -12.33 -7.37
C LEU A 357 -8.07 -12.25 -7.87
N GLU A 358 -7.28 -11.37 -7.27
CA GLU A 358 -5.97 -10.95 -7.74
C GLU A 358 -5.09 -12.12 -8.17
N ARG A 359 -4.82 -13.06 -7.28
CA ARG A 359 -3.92 -14.18 -7.53
C ARG A 359 -4.50 -15.21 -8.49
N ASN A 360 -5.81 -15.42 -8.42
CA ASN A 360 -6.51 -16.32 -9.34
C ASN A 360 -6.49 -15.82 -10.79
N LEU A 361 -6.59 -14.50 -10.98
CA LEU A 361 -6.47 -13.88 -12.30
C LEU A 361 -5.00 -13.82 -12.76
N ASP A 362 -4.09 -13.47 -11.85
CA ASP A 362 -2.69 -13.24 -12.18
C ASP A 362 -1.95 -14.51 -12.59
N ILE A 363 -2.27 -15.67 -12.00
CA ILE A 363 -1.67 -16.93 -12.43
C ILE A 363 -1.99 -17.22 -13.90
N GLU A 364 -3.21 -16.91 -14.33
CA GLU A 364 -3.66 -17.11 -15.70
C GLU A 364 -2.99 -16.11 -16.67
N VAL A 365 -2.92 -14.84 -16.26
CA VAL A 365 -2.24 -13.80 -17.05
C VAL A 365 -0.75 -14.11 -17.20
N LEU A 366 -0.08 -14.54 -16.12
CA LEU A 366 1.32 -14.95 -16.16
C LEU A 366 1.55 -16.12 -17.12
N ASN A 367 0.71 -17.13 -17.04
CA ASN A 367 0.80 -18.32 -17.91
C ASN A 367 0.57 -17.97 -19.39
N LYS A 368 -0.22 -16.92 -19.68
CA LYS A 368 -0.49 -16.48 -21.06
C LYS A 368 0.62 -15.59 -21.62
N TYR A 369 1.10 -14.59 -20.86
CA TYR A 369 1.91 -13.50 -21.38
C TYR A 369 3.40 -13.56 -21.02
N TYR A 370 3.81 -14.31 -19.96
CA TYR A 370 5.15 -14.23 -19.39
C TYR A 370 5.91 -15.58 -19.30
N LYS A 371 5.60 -16.52 -20.22
CA LYS A 371 6.20 -17.87 -20.21
C LYS A 371 7.74 -17.89 -20.28
N ASN A 372 8.32 -16.93 -20.97
CA ASN A 372 9.76 -16.89 -21.28
C ASN A 372 10.48 -15.73 -20.57
N PHE A 373 10.03 -15.35 -19.36
CA PHE A 373 10.64 -14.26 -18.63
C PHE A 373 12.10 -14.62 -18.22
N PRO A 374 13.10 -13.69 -18.36
CA PRO A 374 14.52 -13.99 -18.14
C PRO A 374 14.89 -13.93 -16.65
N GLU A 375 14.37 -14.85 -15.84
CA GLU A 375 14.53 -14.88 -14.37
C GLU A 375 16.01 -14.89 -13.93
N GLN A 376 16.89 -15.57 -14.66
CA GLN A 376 18.30 -15.70 -14.29
C GLN A 376 19.04 -14.36 -14.27
N ARG A 377 18.66 -13.45 -15.17
CA ARG A 377 19.26 -12.11 -15.19
C ARG A 377 18.85 -11.30 -13.98
N VAL A 378 17.58 -11.39 -13.55
CA VAL A 378 17.10 -10.76 -12.32
C VAL A 378 17.83 -11.34 -11.09
N LYS A 379 17.94 -12.68 -11.01
CA LYS A 379 18.67 -13.37 -9.93
C LYS A 379 20.13 -12.92 -9.86
N SER A 380 20.78 -12.72 -11.01
CA SER A 380 22.17 -12.22 -11.07
C SER A 380 22.29 -10.80 -10.49
N ILE A 381 21.38 -9.89 -10.83
CA ILE A 381 21.34 -8.53 -10.29
C ILE A 381 21.16 -8.58 -8.77
N VAL A 382 20.20 -9.35 -8.27
CA VAL A 382 19.95 -9.51 -6.83
C VAL A 382 21.17 -10.01 -6.08
N HIS A 383 21.85 -11.05 -6.57
CA HIS A 383 23.05 -11.59 -5.94
C HIS A 383 24.21 -10.60 -5.95
N GLN A 384 24.41 -9.85 -7.04
CA GLN A 384 25.46 -8.84 -7.11
C GLN A 384 25.21 -7.71 -6.09
N ILE A 385 23.97 -7.25 -5.95
CA ILE A 385 23.60 -6.23 -4.96
C ILE A 385 23.79 -6.77 -3.53
N GLN A 386 23.37 -8.01 -3.25
CA GLN A 386 23.59 -8.64 -1.94
C GLN A 386 25.08 -8.70 -1.60
N LYS A 387 25.91 -9.13 -2.54
CA LYS A 387 27.38 -9.17 -2.38
C LYS A 387 27.93 -7.79 -2.07
N THR A 388 27.59 -6.78 -2.84
CA THR A 388 28.05 -5.39 -2.62
C THR A 388 27.62 -4.88 -1.24
N THR A 389 26.39 -5.17 -0.82
CA THR A 389 25.87 -4.77 0.49
C THR A 389 26.68 -5.42 1.63
N LEU A 390 27.00 -6.71 1.50
CA LEU A 390 27.85 -7.42 2.45
C LEU A 390 29.25 -6.81 2.55
N GLU A 391 29.90 -6.53 1.43
CA GLU A 391 31.20 -5.88 1.39
C GLU A 391 31.20 -4.51 2.06
N ASN A 392 30.11 -3.73 1.90
CA ASN A 392 29.98 -2.43 2.55
C ASN A 392 29.79 -2.53 4.06
N VAL A 393 29.03 -3.52 4.54
CA VAL A 393 28.86 -3.77 5.99
C VAL A 393 30.19 -4.24 6.59
N GLU A 394 30.94 -5.13 5.93
CA GLU A 394 32.26 -5.59 6.36
C GLU A 394 33.24 -4.42 6.52
N LYS A 395 33.29 -3.53 5.54
CA LYS A 395 34.17 -2.33 5.51
C LYS A 395 33.69 -1.20 6.41
N ASN A 396 32.51 -1.31 7.02
CA ASN A 396 31.94 -0.26 7.86
C ASN A 396 32.86 0.10 9.03
N THR A 397 33.07 1.39 9.31
CA THR A 397 34.07 1.87 10.28
C THR A 397 33.47 2.27 11.63
N TRP A 398 32.16 2.39 11.75
CA TRP A 398 31.51 2.88 12.98
C TRP A 398 30.71 1.80 13.72
N LEU A 399 30.35 0.68 13.08
CA LEU A 399 29.73 -0.45 13.75
C LEU A 399 30.75 -1.23 14.59
N SER A 400 30.30 -1.69 15.74
CA SER A 400 31.03 -2.68 16.51
C SER A 400 31.22 -3.99 15.73
N LYS A 401 32.26 -4.77 16.07
CA LYS A 401 32.51 -6.06 15.43
C LYS A 401 31.32 -7.01 15.54
N GLU A 402 30.65 -7.04 16.69
CA GLU A 402 29.47 -7.87 16.91
C GLU A 402 28.31 -7.45 16.03
N ALA A 403 28.01 -6.14 15.95
CA ALA A 403 26.94 -5.61 15.11
C ALA A 403 27.18 -5.90 13.62
N LYS A 404 28.43 -5.80 13.14
CA LYS A 404 28.79 -6.20 11.77
C LYS A 404 28.45 -7.66 11.49
N LEU A 405 28.89 -8.57 12.35
CA LEU A 405 28.64 -10.01 12.17
C LEU A 405 27.15 -10.34 12.14
N LYS A 406 26.33 -9.68 12.98
CA LYS A 406 24.88 -9.87 13.00
C LYS A 406 24.22 -9.29 11.73
N ALA A 407 24.64 -8.10 11.29
CA ALA A 407 24.13 -7.48 10.05
C ALA A 407 24.49 -8.34 8.82
N GLU A 408 25.75 -8.82 8.74
CA GLU A 408 26.18 -9.73 7.67
C GLU A 408 25.37 -11.03 7.65
N LEU A 409 25.17 -11.66 8.83
CA LEU A 409 24.38 -12.88 8.96
C LEU A 409 22.95 -12.65 8.49
N LYS A 410 22.36 -11.52 8.86
CA LYS A 410 21.02 -11.15 8.45
C LYS A 410 20.91 -10.99 6.94
N ILE A 411 21.80 -10.23 6.32
CA ILE A 411 21.84 -10.04 4.86
C ILE A 411 22.07 -11.34 4.12
N LYS A 412 23.00 -12.20 4.60
CA LYS A 412 23.27 -13.53 4.02
C LYS A 412 22.05 -14.45 4.07
N LYS A 413 21.21 -14.31 5.10
CA LYS A 413 19.99 -15.13 5.30
C LYS A 413 18.71 -14.52 4.74
N ILE A 414 18.77 -13.39 4.05
CA ILE A 414 17.58 -12.87 3.34
C ILE A 414 17.09 -13.96 2.39
N ARG A 415 15.81 -14.27 2.52
CA ARG A 415 15.10 -15.14 1.58
C ARG A 415 14.62 -14.33 0.41
N PHE A 416 15.11 -14.63 -0.77
CA PHE A 416 14.68 -13.99 -2.02
C PHE A 416 13.55 -14.78 -2.65
N GLN A 417 12.43 -14.11 -2.90
CA GLN A 417 11.29 -14.59 -3.65
C GLN A 417 11.08 -13.67 -4.84
N LEU A 418 11.38 -14.17 -6.03
CA LEU A 418 11.51 -13.36 -7.25
C LEU A 418 10.54 -13.85 -8.31
N VAL A 419 9.95 -12.93 -9.05
CA VAL A 419 9.08 -13.15 -10.21
C VAL A 419 7.69 -13.67 -9.83
N LYS A 420 7.58 -14.89 -9.30
CA LYS A 420 6.33 -15.55 -8.88
C LYS A 420 6.62 -16.65 -7.85
N PRO A 421 5.61 -17.12 -7.09
CA PRO A 421 5.77 -18.32 -6.26
C PRO A 421 6.13 -19.55 -7.10
N ASP A 422 7.04 -20.39 -6.58
CA ASP A 422 7.49 -21.61 -7.26
C ASP A 422 6.41 -22.71 -7.23
N ASN A 423 5.69 -22.84 -6.10
CA ASN A 423 4.67 -23.87 -5.91
C ASN A 423 3.27 -23.27 -5.89
N ILE A 424 2.27 -24.03 -6.33
CA ILE A 424 0.88 -23.57 -6.39
C ILE A 424 0.31 -23.26 -4.99
N GLU A 425 0.76 -23.98 -3.97
CA GLU A 425 0.32 -23.80 -2.57
C GLU A 425 0.75 -22.45 -2.00
N ASP A 426 1.83 -21.87 -2.54
CA ASP A 426 2.37 -20.57 -2.09
C ASP A 426 1.64 -19.38 -2.76
N TRP A 427 0.78 -19.64 -3.74
CA TRP A 427 -0.02 -18.61 -4.41
C TRP A 427 -1.17 -18.08 -3.56
N ASP A 428 -1.61 -18.81 -2.54
CA ASP A 428 -2.71 -18.37 -1.67
C ASP A 428 -4.01 -18.08 -2.45
N LEU A 429 -4.38 -18.97 -3.37
CA LEU A 429 -5.55 -18.81 -4.22
C LEU A 429 -6.85 -18.81 -3.40
N ILE A 430 -7.84 -18.08 -3.90
CA ILE A 430 -9.20 -18.11 -3.39
C ILE A 430 -9.87 -19.38 -3.94
N ASP A 431 -10.33 -20.26 -3.04
CA ASP A 431 -11.05 -21.48 -3.35
C ASP A 431 -12.55 -21.28 -3.15
N ILE A 432 -13.22 -20.68 -4.15
CA ILE A 432 -14.67 -20.48 -4.18
C ILE A 432 -15.18 -20.77 -5.57
N THR A 433 -15.97 -21.82 -5.72
CA THR A 433 -16.46 -22.27 -7.04
C THR A 433 -17.79 -21.66 -7.48
N GLU A 434 -18.57 -21.07 -6.56
CA GLU A 434 -19.95 -20.67 -6.83
C GLU A 434 -20.20 -19.17 -6.68
N LEU A 435 -19.58 -18.36 -7.52
CA LEU A 435 -19.98 -16.95 -7.67
C LEU A 435 -21.08 -16.84 -8.74
N LYS A 436 -22.02 -15.91 -8.54
CA LYS A 436 -23.16 -15.69 -9.45
C LYS A 436 -22.97 -14.41 -10.27
N PRO A 437 -23.36 -14.39 -11.55
CA PRO A 437 -23.14 -13.23 -12.43
C PRO A 437 -24.11 -12.05 -12.16
N ASP A 438 -25.03 -12.21 -11.22
CA ASP A 438 -26.09 -11.24 -10.89
C ASP A 438 -26.10 -10.79 -9.41
N THR A 439 -25.06 -11.10 -8.62
CA THR A 439 -25.00 -10.79 -7.18
C THR A 439 -23.64 -10.24 -6.77
N PHE A 440 -23.33 -9.03 -7.13
CA PHE A 440 -22.00 -8.45 -6.94
C PHE A 440 -21.59 -8.30 -5.47
N ILE A 441 -22.43 -7.66 -4.65
CA ILE A 441 -22.11 -7.40 -3.24
C ILE A 441 -22.11 -8.71 -2.44
N LYS A 442 -23.02 -9.63 -2.75
CA LYS A 442 -23.05 -10.96 -2.13
C LYS A 442 -21.81 -11.77 -2.49
N ASN A 443 -21.32 -11.70 -3.72
CA ASN A 443 -20.06 -12.32 -4.13
C ASN A 443 -18.88 -11.76 -3.32
N LYS A 444 -18.76 -10.44 -3.21
CA LYS A 444 -17.71 -9.81 -2.38
C LYS A 444 -17.76 -10.27 -0.92
N ARG A 445 -18.96 -10.33 -0.34
CA ARG A 445 -19.15 -10.82 1.04
C ARG A 445 -18.79 -12.30 1.20
N LYS A 446 -19.17 -13.12 0.22
CA LYS A 446 -18.82 -14.57 0.21
C LYS A 446 -17.31 -14.74 0.21
N ILE A 447 -16.60 -14.01 -0.64
CA ILE A 447 -15.13 -14.02 -0.70
C ILE A 447 -14.53 -13.56 0.63
N ALA A 448 -14.97 -12.42 1.17
CA ALA A 448 -14.46 -11.88 2.43
C ALA A 448 -14.67 -12.86 3.61
N ASN A 449 -15.83 -13.51 3.69
CA ASN A 449 -16.11 -14.51 4.71
C ASN A 449 -15.23 -15.77 4.53
N ASN A 450 -14.98 -16.19 3.30
CA ASN A 450 -14.10 -17.31 3.01
C ASN A 450 -12.67 -17.01 3.46
N GLU A 451 -12.14 -15.84 3.09
CA GLU A 451 -10.79 -15.41 3.49
C GLU A 451 -10.65 -15.27 5.02
N PHE A 452 -11.68 -14.76 5.69
CA PHE A 452 -11.68 -14.73 7.15
C PHE A 452 -11.66 -16.15 7.77
N ASN A 453 -12.47 -17.06 7.26
CA ASN A 453 -12.49 -18.45 7.74
C ASN A 453 -11.17 -19.18 7.45
N LYS A 454 -10.55 -18.89 6.28
CA LYS A 454 -9.22 -19.40 5.92
C LYS A 454 -8.16 -18.88 6.90
N MET A 455 -8.15 -17.57 7.20
CA MET A 455 -7.27 -16.98 8.20
C MET A 455 -7.41 -17.67 9.56
N LEU A 456 -8.65 -17.94 10.02
CA LEU A 456 -8.89 -18.61 11.31
C LEU A 456 -8.37 -20.07 11.34
N LYS A 457 -8.38 -20.76 10.22
CA LYS A 457 -7.79 -22.11 10.10
C LYS A 457 -6.27 -22.07 10.08
N GLU A 458 -5.71 -21.09 9.39
CA GLU A 458 -4.26 -20.98 9.18
C GLU A 458 -3.52 -20.38 10.39
N ILE A 459 -4.24 -19.66 11.27
CA ILE A 459 -3.60 -18.96 12.39
C ILE A 459 -2.99 -19.90 13.43
N GLU A 460 -3.50 -21.12 13.54
CA GLU A 460 -2.94 -22.16 14.42
C GLU A 460 -1.83 -22.98 13.76
N LEU A 461 -1.59 -22.79 12.47
CA LEU A 461 -0.55 -23.48 11.71
C LEU A 461 0.76 -22.69 11.79
N PRO A 462 1.91 -23.37 11.63
CA PRO A 462 3.18 -22.68 11.45
C PRO A 462 3.12 -21.69 10.28
N VAL A 463 3.82 -20.57 10.44
CA VAL A 463 3.90 -19.56 9.37
C VAL A 463 4.52 -20.17 8.12
N ASN A 464 3.82 -20.09 6.98
CA ASN A 464 4.40 -20.38 5.68
C ASN A 464 5.16 -19.13 5.19
N ASP A 465 6.49 -19.15 5.33
CA ASP A 465 7.37 -18.06 4.90
C ASP A 465 7.50 -17.96 3.37
N LEU A 466 6.97 -18.92 2.60
CA LEU A 466 6.99 -18.90 1.12
C LEU A 466 5.75 -18.21 0.54
N LYS A 467 4.72 -18.01 1.37
CA LYS A 467 3.49 -17.32 0.96
C LYS A 467 3.76 -15.83 0.73
N TRP A 468 3.43 -15.34 -0.44
CA TRP A 468 3.62 -13.95 -0.81
C TRP A 468 2.50 -13.06 -0.24
N GLN A 469 2.87 -11.85 0.19
CA GLN A 469 1.87 -10.86 0.62
C GLN A 469 1.28 -10.08 -0.56
N MET A 470 2.05 -9.89 -1.63
CA MET A 470 1.60 -9.26 -2.88
C MET A 470 1.39 -10.31 -3.96
N SER A 471 0.48 -10.00 -4.90
CA SER A 471 0.33 -10.81 -6.10
C SER A 471 1.53 -10.65 -7.03
N PRO A 472 1.88 -11.68 -7.81
CA PRO A 472 2.99 -11.64 -8.75
C PRO A 472 2.91 -10.56 -9.84
N LEU A 473 1.74 -10.01 -10.15
CA LEU A 473 1.61 -8.89 -11.09
C LEU A 473 1.45 -7.53 -10.38
N THR A 474 1.70 -7.44 -9.08
CA THR A 474 1.78 -6.15 -8.39
C THR A 474 3.03 -5.39 -8.83
N VAL A 475 2.85 -4.12 -9.26
CA VAL A 475 3.97 -3.24 -9.64
C VAL A 475 4.59 -2.64 -8.37
N ASN A 476 5.27 -3.46 -7.62
CA ASN A 476 5.96 -3.11 -6.38
C ASN A 476 6.94 -4.21 -5.97
N ALA A 477 7.74 -3.95 -4.92
CA ALA A 477 8.55 -4.92 -4.20
C ALA A 477 8.40 -4.66 -2.69
N TYR A 478 8.86 -5.58 -1.84
CA TYR A 478 8.87 -5.34 -0.41
C TYR A 478 9.89 -6.22 0.33
N TYR A 479 10.41 -5.69 1.44
CA TYR A 479 11.11 -6.45 2.44
C TYR A 479 10.21 -6.70 3.66
N ASN A 480 10.12 -7.97 4.11
CA ASN A 480 9.39 -8.36 5.30
C ASN A 480 10.37 -8.65 6.46
N PRO A 481 10.49 -7.77 7.46
CA PRO A 481 11.44 -7.95 8.55
C PRO A 481 11.12 -9.15 9.45
N THR A 482 9.84 -9.53 9.58
CA THR A 482 9.40 -10.64 10.44
C THR A 482 9.65 -12.02 9.83
N ALA A 483 9.99 -12.07 8.55
CA ALA A 483 10.38 -13.29 7.83
C ALA A 483 11.82 -13.23 7.29
N ASN A 484 12.50 -12.08 7.45
CA ASN A 484 13.76 -11.76 6.78
C ASN A 484 13.72 -12.11 5.28
N GLN A 485 12.70 -11.58 4.60
CA GLN A 485 12.29 -11.95 3.25
C GLN A 485 12.23 -10.73 2.35
N PHE A 486 12.79 -10.83 1.17
CA PHE A 486 12.63 -9.88 0.07
C PHE A 486 11.80 -10.50 -1.04
N VAL A 487 10.73 -9.82 -1.44
CA VAL A 487 9.83 -10.27 -2.51
C VAL A 487 9.82 -9.24 -3.62
N MET A 488 10.09 -9.69 -4.85
CA MET A 488 10.02 -8.87 -6.06
C MET A 488 9.11 -9.53 -7.09
N PRO A 489 7.84 -9.10 -7.17
CA PRO A 489 6.88 -9.58 -8.16
C PRO A 489 7.29 -9.26 -9.60
N LEU A 490 6.86 -10.09 -10.56
CA LEU A 490 7.05 -9.85 -11.98
C LEU A 490 6.46 -8.52 -12.44
N GLY A 491 5.39 -8.06 -11.78
CA GLY A 491 4.71 -6.81 -12.13
C GLY A 491 5.66 -5.60 -12.22
N ILE A 492 6.65 -5.49 -11.33
CA ILE A 492 7.66 -4.43 -11.39
C ILE A 492 8.79 -4.72 -12.39
N LEU A 493 8.99 -5.97 -12.79
CA LEU A 493 10.07 -6.41 -13.67
C LEU A 493 9.76 -6.14 -15.14
N GLN A 494 9.35 -4.93 -15.46
CA GLN A 494 9.03 -4.42 -16.80
C GLN A 494 9.68 -3.06 -17.01
N ALA A 495 9.81 -2.65 -18.29
CA ALA A 495 10.31 -1.30 -18.62
C ALA A 495 9.43 -0.22 -17.94
N PRO A 496 10.07 0.84 -17.36
CA PRO A 496 11.49 1.16 -17.39
C PRO A 496 12.32 0.61 -16.23
N PHE A 497 11.73 -0.21 -15.33
CA PHE A 497 12.46 -0.80 -14.20
C PHE A 497 13.45 -1.87 -14.67
N PHE A 498 13.00 -2.78 -15.52
CA PHE A 498 13.81 -3.86 -16.07
C PHE A 498 13.58 -4.02 -17.57
N ASP A 499 14.68 -4.09 -18.32
CA ASP A 499 14.67 -4.37 -19.75
C ASP A 499 15.86 -5.28 -20.10
N GLU A 500 15.57 -6.52 -20.50
CA GLU A 500 16.59 -7.50 -20.85
C GLU A 500 17.47 -7.09 -22.02
N THR A 501 16.99 -6.16 -22.86
CA THR A 501 17.73 -5.65 -24.03
C THR A 501 18.70 -4.53 -23.68
N LYS A 502 18.62 -3.96 -22.49
CA LYS A 502 19.46 -2.85 -22.02
C LYS A 502 20.72 -3.35 -21.30
N SER A 503 21.69 -2.46 -21.19
CA SER A 503 22.94 -2.72 -20.46
C SER A 503 22.68 -3.00 -18.97
N ASP A 504 23.64 -3.65 -18.30
CA ASP A 504 23.56 -3.84 -16.86
C ASP A 504 23.57 -2.51 -16.11
N ILE A 505 24.28 -1.50 -16.60
CA ILE A 505 24.32 -0.16 -15.99
C ILE A 505 22.92 0.43 -15.89
N ILE A 506 22.13 0.37 -16.97
CA ILE A 506 20.74 0.82 -17.00
C ILE A 506 19.89 0.01 -16.02
N ASN A 507 19.99 -1.33 -16.04
CA ASN A 507 19.24 -2.17 -15.14
C ASN A 507 19.64 -1.99 -13.67
N PHE A 508 20.92 -1.74 -13.35
CA PHE A 508 21.34 -1.38 -12.00
C PHE A 508 20.83 -0.01 -11.57
N GLY A 509 20.76 0.99 -12.47
CA GLY A 509 20.19 2.31 -12.19
C GLY A 509 18.68 2.31 -11.95
N SER A 510 17.98 1.25 -12.33
CA SER A 510 16.54 1.09 -12.19
C SER A 510 16.15 -0.06 -11.24
N VAL A 511 15.96 -1.29 -11.74
CA VAL A 511 15.57 -2.43 -10.89
C VAL A 511 16.64 -2.75 -9.84
N GLY A 512 17.93 -2.58 -10.17
CA GLY A 512 19.02 -2.78 -9.21
C GLY A 512 18.92 -1.84 -8.00
N MET A 513 18.53 -0.57 -8.24
CA MET A 513 18.26 0.36 -7.14
C MET A 513 17.09 -0.10 -6.27
N VAL A 514 16.00 -0.61 -6.86
CA VAL A 514 14.88 -1.17 -6.09
C VAL A 514 15.33 -2.38 -5.26
N VAL A 515 16.10 -3.31 -5.84
CA VAL A 515 16.68 -4.45 -5.10
C VAL A 515 17.52 -3.99 -3.92
N ALA A 516 18.38 -2.99 -4.15
CA ALA A 516 19.26 -2.47 -3.10
C ALA A 516 18.48 -1.68 -2.02
N HIS A 517 17.37 -1.02 -2.39
CA HIS A 517 16.44 -0.38 -1.48
C HIS A 517 15.79 -1.41 -0.55
N GLU A 518 15.25 -2.50 -1.09
CA GLU A 518 14.60 -3.55 -0.30
C GLU A 518 15.59 -4.29 0.61
N ILE A 519 16.80 -4.58 0.13
CA ILE A 519 17.87 -5.11 0.99
C ILE A 519 18.24 -4.07 2.06
N GLY A 520 18.21 -2.77 1.74
CA GLY A 520 18.42 -1.66 2.65
C GLY A 520 17.44 -1.65 3.82
N HIS A 521 16.18 -2.02 3.58
CA HIS A 521 15.19 -2.18 4.65
C HIS A 521 15.56 -3.23 5.70
N SER A 522 16.43 -4.19 5.37
CA SER A 522 16.91 -5.15 6.37
C SER A 522 17.76 -4.49 7.47
N ILE A 523 18.36 -3.35 7.19
CA ILE A 523 19.30 -2.62 8.06
C ILE A 523 18.90 -1.16 8.31
N ASP A 524 17.70 -0.73 7.94
CA ASP A 524 17.17 0.59 8.25
C ASP A 524 16.80 0.75 9.74
N ASP A 525 16.12 1.85 10.10
CA ASP A 525 15.72 2.14 11.49
C ASP A 525 14.69 1.18 12.08
N GLN A 526 13.94 0.45 11.24
CA GLN A 526 13.00 -0.59 11.68
C GLN A 526 13.61 -1.99 11.49
N GLY A 527 14.16 -2.27 10.32
CA GLY A 527 14.76 -3.56 10.02
C GLY A 527 15.90 -3.93 10.98
N SER A 528 16.68 -2.94 11.44
CA SER A 528 17.76 -3.17 12.43
C SER A 528 17.28 -3.68 13.79
N LYS A 529 15.97 -3.64 14.06
CA LYS A 529 15.38 -4.18 15.29
C LYS A 529 15.08 -5.68 15.22
N TYR A 530 15.16 -6.28 14.04
CA TYR A 530 14.90 -7.71 13.82
C TYR A 530 16.19 -8.45 13.48
N ASP A 531 16.33 -9.65 14.01
CA ASP A 531 17.47 -10.53 13.69
C ASP A 531 17.30 -11.28 12.36
N GLU A 532 18.23 -12.15 12.05
CA GLU A 532 18.27 -12.93 10.81
C GLU A 532 17.16 -13.98 10.69
N LEU A 533 16.43 -14.25 11.75
CA LEU A 533 15.28 -15.16 11.77
C LEU A 533 13.94 -14.41 11.74
N GLY A 534 13.95 -13.07 11.71
CA GLY A 534 12.77 -12.22 11.77
C GLY A 534 12.23 -12.00 13.19
N LYS A 535 12.99 -12.35 14.22
CA LYS A 535 12.64 -12.12 15.62
C LYS A 535 12.96 -10.67 16.01
N LEU A 536 12.10 -10.03 16.80
CA LEU A 536 12.37 -8.70 17.34
C LEU A 536 13.51 -8.77 18.37
N ASN A 537 14.72 -8.66 17.89
CA ASN A 537 15.96 -8.78 18.62
C ASN A 537 17.00 -7.83 18.03
N PRO A 538 17.03 -6.54 18.48
CA PRO A 538 17.93 -5.54 17.92
C PRO A 538 19.38 -5.97 17.95
N TRP A 539 20.07 -5.84 16.82
CA TRP A 539 21.45 -6.29 16.68
C TRP A 539 22.49 -5.19 16.93
N MET A 540 22.09 -3.90 16.95
CA MET A 540 22.96 -2.80 17.36
C MET A 540 23.01 -2.71 18.90
N ASN A 541 24.20 -2.55 19.48
CA ASN A 541 24.34 -2.17 20.87
C ASN A 541 24.00 -0.69 21.09
N LYS A 542 24.05 -0.21 22.35
CA LYS A 542 23.68 1.18 22.69
C LYS A 542 24.58 2.23 22.02
N GLU A 543 25.87 1.98 21.87
CA GLU A 543 26.80 2.91 21.23
C GLU A 543 26.61 2.90 19.70
N ASP A 544 26.47 1.73 19.09
CA ASP A 544 26.14 1.62 17.67
C ASP A 544 24.85 2.40 17.35
N LEU A 545 23.80 2.19 18.16
CA LEU A 545 22.52 2.86 17.99
C LEU A 545 22.62 4.39 18.15
N LYS A 546 23.45 4.87 19.10
CA LYS A 546 23.71 6.30 19.29
C LYS A 546 24.38 6.92 18.06
N ILE A 547 25.37 6.24 17.49
CA ILE A 547 26.05 6.69 16.27
C ILE A 547 25.07 6.65 15.08
N PHE A 548 24.31 5.58 14.94
CA PHE A 548 23.29 5.44 13.92
C PHE A 548 22.27 6.60 13.97
N ASN A 549 21.71 6.86 15.15
CA ASN A 549 20.73 7.94 15.36
C ASN A 549 21.34 9.32 15.04
N LYS A 550 22.61 9.57 15.40
CA LYS A 550 23.30 10.84 15.06
C LYS A 550 23.45 11.00 13.54
N LYS A 551 23.73 9.91 12.81
CA LYS A 551 23.87 9.93 11.36
C LYS A 551 22.52 10.11 10.67
N THR A 552 21.51 9.34 11.07
CA THR A 552 20.18 9.38 10.50
C THR A 552 19.41 10.66 10.83
N PHE A 553 19.76 11.35 11.92
CA PHE A 553 19.24 12.68 12.24
C PHE A 553 19.55 13.72 11.14
N LYS A 554 20.68 13.58 10.44
CA LYS A 554 21.00 14.42 9.28
C LYS A 554 20.05 14.18 8.11
N ILE A 555 19.64 12.92 7.87
CA ILE A 555 18.62 12.57 6.88
C ILE A 555 17.28 13.21 7.28
N ILE A 556 16.84 13.02 8.53
CA ILE A 556 15.63 13.64 9.04
C ILE A 556 15.62 15.15 8.76
N ASN A 557 16.73 15.84 9.11
CA ASN A 557 16.82 17.28 8.94
C ASN A 557 16.79 17.71 7.46
N LEU A 558 17.50 16.99 6.57
CA LEU A 558 17.51 17.29 5.15
C LEU A 558 16.09 17.28 4.57
N PHE A 559 15.35 16.20 4.82
CA PHE A 559 13.99 16.05 4.30
C PHE A 559 12.98 16.96 5.01
N THR A 560 13.18 17.26 6.31
CA THR A 560 12.32 18.20 7.05
C THR A 560 12.48 19.64 6.54
N LYS A 561 13.69 20.05 6.17
CA LYS A 561 13.94 21.37 5.52
C LYS A 561 13.14 21.51 4.20
N ASP A 562 12.92 20.40 3.49
CA ASP A 562 12.19 20.38 2.23
C ASP A 562 10.67 20.10 2.41
N GLY A 563 10.15 20.22 3.65
CA GLY A 563 8.72 20.29 3.96
C GLY A 563 8.01 18.95 4.16
N VAL A 564 8.74 17.85 4.37
CA VAL A 564 8.16 16.55 4.72
C VAL A 564 8.46 16.17 6.18
N ASP A 565 7.67 15.28 6.78
CA ASP A 565 8.01 14.72 8.09
C ASP A 565 9.19 13.75 7.93
N GLY A 566 10.41 14.24 8.17
CA GLY A 566 11.62 13.44 8.04
C GLY A 566 11.70 12.26 9.01
N LYS A 567 10.92 12.24 10.10
CA LYS A 567 10.81 11.06 10.99
C LYS A 567 9.89 9.99 10.40
N LEU A 568 8.77 10.41 9.79
CA LEU A 568 7.87 9.50 9.08
C LEU A 568 8.60 8.82 7.92
N THR A 569 9.36 9.61 7.14
CA THR A 569 10.00 9.14 5.91
C THR A 569 11.39 8.52 6.12
N LEU A 570 11.87 8.42 7.36
CA LEU A 570 13.26 8.04 7.66
C LEU A 570 13.67 6.69 7.06
N GLY A 571 12.88 5.63 7.25
CA GLY A 571 13.25 4.30 6.76
C GLY A 571 13.35 4.25 5.25
N GLU A 572 12.37 4.83 4.56
CA GLU A 572 12.37 4.92 3.11
C GLU A 572 13.57 5.73 2.59
N ASN A 573 13.87 6.85 3.25
CA ASN A 573 15.03 7.67 2.86
C ASN A 573 16.37 6.99 3.14
N ILE A 574 16.47 6.15 4.19
CA ILE A 574 17.65 5.30 4.44
C ILE A 574 17.76 4.23 3.35
N ALA A 575 16.65 3.55 3.04
CA ALA A 575 16.61 2.49 2.03
C ALA A 575 16.97 3.04 0.63
N ASP A 576 16.45 4.21 0.27
CA ASP A 576 16.83 4.89 -0.98
C ASP A 576 18.32 5.25 -1.01
N PHE A 577 18.86 5.79 0.10
CA PHE A 577 20.29 6.14 0.19
C PHE A 577 21.20 4.92 0.02
N VAL A 578 20.88 3.84 0.72
CA VAL A 578 21.58 2.55 0.57
C VAL A 578 21.38 1.99 -0.84
N GLY A 579 20.16 2.13 -1.35
CA GLY A 579 19.75 1.68 -2.68
C GLY A 579 20.63 2.27 -3.78
N VAL A 580 20.71 3.60 -3.86
CA VAL A 580 21.53 4.30 -4.85
C VAL A 580 23.00 3.92 -4.74
N LYS A 581 23.54 3.94 -3.50
CA LYS A 581 24.98 3.66 -3.26
C LYS A 581 25.33 2.23 -3.68
N ASN A 582 24.59 1.23 -3.21
CA ASN A 582 24.92 -0.18 -3.47
C ASN A 582 24.65 -0.57 -4.92
N ALA A 583 23.60 -0.03 -5.55
CA ALA A 583 23.34 -0.24 -6.96
C ALA A 583 24.44 0.36 -7.85
N PHE A 584 24.90 1.58 -7.54
CA PHE A 584 26.02 2.21 -8.25
C PHE A 584 27.29 1.37 -8.11
N GLN A 585 27.66 0.96 -6.90
CA GLN A 585 28.85 0.14 -6.69
C GLN A 585 28.75 -1.24 -7.36
N SER A 586 27.55 -1.80 -7.47
CA SER A 586 27.30 -3.05 -8.18
C SER A 586 27.41 -2.92 -9.69
N ALA A 587 26.99 -1.77 -10.25
CA ALA A 587 27.14 -1.45 -11.66
C ALA A 587 28.63 -1.25 -12.04
N PHE A 588 29.45 -0.75 -11.10
CA PHE A 588 30.86 -0.42 -11.32
C PHE A 588 31.77 -1.14 -10.31
N PRO A 589 31.86 -2.50 -10.37
CA PRO A 589 32.58 -3.29 -9.38
C PRO A 589 34.10 -3.06 -9.37
N ASN A 590 34.64 -2.63 -10.50
CA ASN A 590 36.04 -2.27 -10.65
C ASN A 590 36.18 -0.75 -10.61
N LYS A 591 36.77 -0.22 -9.54
CA LYS A 591 37.02 1.23 -9.36
C LYS A 591 37.77 1.92 -10.53
N LYS A 592 38.29 1.14 -11.48
CA LYS A 592 39.02 1.61 -12.68
C LYS A 592 38.13 1.85 -13.91
N SER A 593 36.82 1.52 -13.84
CA SER A 593 35.86 1.85 -14.92
C SER A 593 35.45 3.32 -14.79
N GLU A 594 36.28 4.22 -15.30
CA GLU A 594 36.09 5.68 -15.25
C GLU A 594 35.30 6.21 -16.46
N ASN A 595 34.37 5.43 -17.01
CA ASN A 595 33.49 5.92 -18.05
C ASN A 595 32.41 6.84 -17.43
N ILE A 596 32.72 8.15 -17.45
CA ILE A 596 31.83 9.19 -16.91
C ILE A 596 30.45 9.17 -17.58
N GLU A 597 30.37 8.84 -18.85
CA GLU A 597 29.09 8.79 -19.57
C GLU A 597 28.22 7.61 -19.06
N GLU A 598 28.81 6.46 -18.77
CA GLU A 598 28.09 5.33 -18.14
C GLU A 598 27.63 5.67 -16.74
N GLN A 599 28.41 6.41 -15.94
CA GLN A 599 28.01 6.87 -14.61
C GLN A 599 26.86 7.88 -14.72
N LYS A 600 26.90 8.80 -15.69
CA LYS A 600 25.76 9.70 -15.97
C LYS A 600 24.52 8.92 -16.37
N GLU A 601 24.65 7.90 -17.22
CA GLU A 601 23.55 7.05 -17.66
C GLU A 601 22.88 6.33 -16.46
N PHE A 602 23.66 5.80 -15.51
CA PHE A 602 23.15 5.22 -14.26
C PHE A 602 22.27 6.21 -13.49
N PHE A 603 22.78 7.42 -13.19
CA PHE A 603 22.03 8.41 -12.43
C PHE A 603 20.81 8.93 -13.17
N ILE A 604 20.93 9.13 -14.50
CA ILE A 604 19.79 9.53 -15.34
C ILE A 604 18.72 8.44 -15.30
N GLN A 605 19.08 7.17 -15.40
CA GLN A 605 18.14 6.07 -15.33
C GLN A 605 17.46 5.97 -13.94
N PHE A 606 18.22 6.19 -12.87
CA PHE A 606 17.65 6.30 -11.52
C PHE A 606 16.57 7.39 -11.46
N ALA A 607 16.85 8.59 -11.95
CA ALA A 607 15.87 9.67 -11.94
C ALA A 607 14.64 9.37 -12.82
N LYS A 608 14.81 8.72 -13.98
CA LYS A 608 13.71 8.32 -14.87
C LYS A 608 12.67 7.44 -14.18
N VAL A 609 13.09 6.60 -13.24
CA VAL A 609 12.17 5.76 -12.45
C VAL A 609 11.16 6.61 -11.65
N TRP A 610 11.56 7.80 -11.24
CA TRP A 610 10.75 8.68 -10.40
C TRP A 610 10.03 9.80 -11.17
N CYS A 611 10.25 9.92 -12.49
CA CYS A 611 9.58 10.96 -13.28
C CYS A 611 8.07 10.76 -13.28
N GLY A 612 7.32 11.85 -13.05
CA GLY A 612 5.85 11.78 -13.02
C GLY A 612 5.20 13.11 -12.65
N VAL A 613 3.88 13.10 -12.71
CA VAL A 613 3.01 14.24 -12.40
C VAL A 613 2.12 13.92 -11.21
N LEU A 614 2.10 14.82 -10.23
CA LEU A 614 1.18 14.76 -9.08
C LEU A 614 0.40 16.06 -9.01
N GLN A 615 -0.92 16.00 -8.85
CA GLN A 615 -1.70 17.18 -8.53
C GLN A 615 -1.32 17.75 -7.15
N PRO A 616 -1.35 19.07 -6.92
CA PRO A 616 -0.90 19.67 -5.66
C PRO A 616 -1.58 19.10 -4.42
N LYS A 617 -2.90 18.89 -4.44
CA LYS A 617 -3.64 18.29 -3.32
C LYS A 617 -3.24 16.84 -3.04
N VAL A 618 -2.92 16.09 -4.06
CA VAL A 618 -2.42 14.71 -3.92
C VAL A 618 -1.03 14.73 -3.26
N ARG A 619 -0.16 15.65 -3.68
CA ARG A 619 1.15 15.83 -3.06
C ARG A 619 1.03 16.19 -1.57
N GLU A 620 0.13 17.12 -1.21
CA GLU A 620 -0.16 17.46 0.20
C GLU A 620 -0.65 16.24 1.00
N TYR A 621 -1.55 15.44 0.42
CA TYR A 621 -2.05 14.22 1.05
C TYR A 621 -0.94 13.20 1.30
N PHE A 622 -0.06 12.99 0.31
CA PHE A 622 1.09 12.08 0.45
C PHE A 622 2.06 12.54 1.54
N ILE A 623 2.43 13.81 1.56
CA ILE A 623 3.31 14.38 2.61
C ILE A 623 2.79 14.09 4.03
N LYS A 624 1.46 14.12 4.23
CA LYS A 624 0.83 13.88 5.53
C LYS A 624 0.66 12.40 5.89
N ASN A 625 0.63 11.51 4.91
CA ASN A 625 0.16 10.13 5.14
C ASN A 625 1.14 9.04 4.72
N ASP A 626 2.04 9.30 3.76
CA ASP A 626 2.90 8.29 3.15
C ASP A 626 4.29 8.28 3.81
N PRO A 627 4.87 7.11 4.12
CA PRO A 627 6.24 7.02 4.60
C PRO A 627 7.28 7.35 3.52
N HIS A 628 6.89 7.36 2.22
CA HIS A 628 7.79 7.74 1.15
C HIS A 628 7.80 9.26 0.95
N SER A 629 8.97 9.79 0.70
CA SER A 629 9.12 11.18 0.29
C SER A 629 8.54 11.42 -1.10
N PRO A 630 8.09 12.65 -1.45
CA PRO A 630 7.70 13.00 -2.81
C PRO A 630 8.77 12.65 -3.85
N ILE A 631 8.35 12.31 -5.07
CA ILE A 631 9.21 11.79 -6.13
C ILE A 631 10.39 12.70 -6.47
N ASP A 632 10.19 14.01 -6.49
CA ASP A 632 11.22 15.03 -6.70
C ASP A 632 12.28 14.99 -5.58
N LEU A 633 11.87 14.80 -4.34
CA LEU A 633 12.76 14.70 -3.18
C LEU A 633 13.48 13.35 -3.11
N ARG A 634 12.84 12.25 -3.55
CA ARG A 634 13.51 10.94 -3.69
C ARG A 634 14.67 11.02 -4.70
N VAL A 635 14.56 11.86 -5.73
CA VAL A 635 15.68 12.09 -6.67
C VAL A 635 16.68 13.10 -6.09
N ASN A 636 16.24 14.32 -5.85
CA ASN A 636 17.17 15.40 -5.56
C ASN A 636 17.91 15.21 -4.23
N ASN A 637 17.24 14.79 -3.17
CA ASN A 637 17.90 14.63 -1.87
C ASN A 637 18.81 13.41 -1.83
N GLN A 638 18.46 12.32 -2.54
CA GLN A 638 19.38 11.19 -2.66
C GLN A 638 20.64 11.54 -3.46
N MET A 639 20.51 12.37 -4.52
CA MET A 639 21.68 12.84 -5.27
C MET A 639 22.56 13.78 -4.44
N LYS A 640 21.97 14.68 -3.63
CA LYS A 640 22.73 15.52 -2.67
C LYS A 640 23.53 14.68 -1.67
N LEU A 641 23.00 13.52 -1.24
CA LEU A 641 23.67 12.59 -0.32
C LEU A 641 24.75 11.75 -0.99
N THR A 642 24.82 11.71 -2.33
CA THR A 642 25.68 10.80 -3.10
C THR A 642 26.88 11.54 -3.68
N GLU A 643 28.08 11.38 -3.06
CA GLU A 643 29.32 12.04 -3.53
C GLU A 643 29.67 11.73 -4.98
N LYS A 644 29.44 10.48 -5.41
CA LYS A 644 29.67 10.07 -6.80
C LYS A 644 28.83 10.83 -7.82
N PHE A 645 27.63 11.28 -7.43
CA PHE A 645 26.84 12.17 -8.28
C PHE A 645 27.53 13.51 -8.52
N GLU A 646 28.05 14.14 -7.45
CA GLU A 646 28.79 15.42 -7.57
C GLU A 646 30.01 15.27 -8.47
N GLU A 647 30.80 14.22 -8.29
CA GLU A 647 31.97 13.91 -9.13
C GLU A 647 31.58 13.69 -10.60
N THR A 648 30.51 12.87 -10.85
CA THR A 648 30.07 12.50 -12.20
C THR A 648 29.57 13.69 -13.00
N PHE A 649 28.85 14.61 -12.38
CA PHE A 649 28.29 15.80 -13.03
C PHE A 649 29.16 17.05 -12.84
N SER A 650 30.32 16.91 -12.19
CA SER A 650 31.28 18.01 -11.92
C SER A 650 30.62 19.19 -11.17
N CYS A 651 29.74 18.87 -10.20
CA CYS A 651 29.08 19.89 -9.37
C CYS A 651 30.07 20.56 -8.43
N LYS A 652 29.96 21.87 -8.29
CA LYS A 652 30.85 22.68 -7.47
C LYS A 652 30.28 22.84 -6.07
N LYS A 653 31.16 22.98 -5.08
CA LYS A 653 30.76 23.30 -3.72
C LYS A 653 29.87 24.55 -3.70
N GLY A 654 28.68 24.43 -3.14
CA GLY A 654 27.67 25.49 -3.08
C GLY A 654 26.61 25.43 -4.18
N ASP A 655 26.75 24.53 -5.15
CA ASP A 655 25.64 24.24 -6.07
C ASP A 655 24.45 23.64 -5.31
N PRO A 656 23.20 23.89 -5.72
CA PRO A 656 21.99 23.41 -5.02
C PRO A 656 21.93 21.91 -4.79
N MET A 657 22.60 21.11 -5.65
CA MET A 657 22.64 19.65 -5.55
C MET A 657 23.84 19.12 -4.75
N THR A 658 24.56 19.98 -4.01
CA THR A 658 25.69 19.59 -3.17
C THR A 658 25.38 19.80 -1.68
N LEU A 659 26.02 19.03 -0.80
CA LEU A 659 25.94 19.20 0.65
C LEU A 659 27.29 19.64 1.24
N PRO A 660 27.26 20.53 2.26
CA PRO A 660 28.43 20.78 3.08
C PRO A 660 28.97 19.50 3.72
N ASN A 661 30.28 19.41 3.93
CA ASN A 661 30.92 18.22 4.48
C ASN A 661 30.32 17.78 5.84
N GLU A 662 29.92 18.74 6.66
CA GLU A 662 29.28 18.49 7.96
C GLU A 662 27.87 17.88 7.85
N GLU A 663 27.18 18.04 6.71
CA GLU A 663 25.87 17.46 6.44
C GLU A 663 25.96 16.10 5.72
N ARG A 664 27.12 15.74 5.17
CA ARG A 664 27.34 14.44 4.50
C ARG A 664 27.22 13.27 5.45
N ILE A 665 26.82 12.13 4.92
CA ILE A 665 26.51 10.92 5.68
C ILE A 665 27.22 9.72 5.09
N THR A 666 27.71 8.87 5.96
CA THR A 666 28.13 7.51 5.62
C THR A 666 27.42 6.55 6.56
N LEU A 667 26.51 5.72 6.04
CA LEU A 667 25.81 4.71 6.83
C LEU A 667 26.47 3.33 6.65
N TRP A 668 26.25 2.72 5.53
CA TRP A 668 26.71 1.35 5.22
C TRP A 668 27.71 1.34 4.08
#